data_7b0f3fc5f9df2ca6ec16beb971805b9f
#
_entry.id   7b0f3fc5f9df2ca6ec16beb971805b9f
#
_cell.length_a   1.000
_cell.length_b   1.000
_cell.length_c   1.000
_cell.angle_alpha   90.00
_cell.angle_beta   90.00
_cell.angle_gamma   90.00
#
_symmetry.space_group_name_H-M   'P 1'
#
loop_
_entity.id
_entity.type
_entity.pdbx_description
1 polymer ?
#
loop_
_entity_poly.entity_id
_entity_poly.type
_entity_poly.pdbx_seq_one_letter_code
_entity_poly.pdbx_strand_id
1 'polypeptide(L)'
;VSRRSHASGFATRLLAWLAVRLRFLVVPAFAAAAVLAGLHADPFQTGGPVLDLIPKDSPALKAQADSLRLFRAPAGSDVIVVQRDPAGLSRDAQSRVIAQAVAVGRGHDRSGAQLAIPFINVPGAPASTGDSTTAITHLVFGGSYSPTERIRAAQGYLARVARPDGAPVGVTGVTPARIEQGTLILNRIGLVELLTVLVIAVIVLVVFRAPGAAVVTMATIGVAFPITLWALTEIARISGSPLPQEVEPLVVALLLGVVTDYAVFFLSEFRDQLRSGAESRDAATAAAQAVIPIVFTGGVILSLSLLALRASSLGFFRQLAPALAVTVAVAMLVSLVFVPALIALLGRFAVWPTRPQAEVDEAAPGRPIGPRIAHLAAGRPLAALIGIACVAVLVFAGLQARSLKLGVDVISGLPADSGPRVAARAAAAGFAPGALAPLEVIVRNRESALPPAGLAQLEQQLRSQPGYAGAVGPAEQVKGTSVQPFLTRDGRAARFVLVSDTDPLSPAAVRDLAHLQAQMPGLAGSAGLGGASVEYAGQTALAQSAVDAVSGDALKIALAVLLVNLVLMALFMRALLAPLVLLAVNVLSVAATLGLTVWFFQDVLGYPDITYYVPFAGAVLLVSLSSDYNVLIVGKIWAEGENRPMRDAIASAAPRASRA
;
A
#
# COMPACT_ATOMS: atom_id res chain seq x y z
N VAL A 1 -31.34 0.63 35.48
CA VAL A 1 -30.18 0.31 34.59
C VAL A 1 -29.67 -1.11 34.82
N SER A 2 -29.96 -1.77 35.96
CA SER A 2 -29.39 -3.07 36.35
C SER A 2 -29.93 -4.31 35.62
N ARG A 3 -30.98 -4.23 34.81
CA ARG A 3 -31.63 -5.40 34.18
C ARG A 3 -31.19 -5.76 32.76
N ARG A 4 -30.35 -4.93 32.04
CA ARG A 4 -29.90 -5.21 30.67
C ARG A 4 -28.43 -5.63 30.53
N SER A 5 -27.65 -5.65 31.63
CA SER A 5 -26.30 -6.22 31.66
C SER A 5 -26.28 -7.76 31.58
N HIS A 6 -27.42 -8.43 31.70
CA HIS A 6 -27.47 -9.89 31.79
C HIS A 6 -27.43 -10.64 30.45
N ALA A 7 -27.84 -10.07 29.32
CA ALA A 7 -27.86 -10.82 28.06
C ALA A 7 -26.47 -10.86 27.36
N SER A 8 -25.74 -9.74 27.36
CA SER A 8 -24.34 -9.74 26.93
C SER A 8 -23.42 -10.49 27.91
N GLY A 9 -23.80 -10.53 29.19
CA GLY A 9 -23.10 -11.25 30.24
C GLY A 9 -23.15 -12.79 30.12
N PHE A 10 -24.19 -13.38 29.55
CA PHE A 10 -24.27 -14.85 29.48
C PHE A 10 -23.33 -15.41 28.41
N ALA A 11 -23.35 -14.92 27.18
CA ALA A 11 -22.49 -15.38 26.11
C ALA A 11 -21.01 -15.18 26.45
N THR A 12 -20.64 -14.01 26.99
CA THR A 12 -19.29 -13.70 27.44
C THR A 12 -18.83 -14.62 28.56
N ARG A 13 -19.70 -14.85 29.56
CA ARG A 13 -19.39 -15.77 30.68
C ARG A 13 -19.24 -17.20 30.20
N LEU A 14 -20.09 -17.64 29.29
CA LEU A 14 -20.03 -18.98 28.70
C LEU A 14 -18.72 -19.16 27.91
N LEU A 15 -18.37 -18.20 27.06
CA LEU A 15 -17.14 -18.25 26.24
C LEU A 15 -15.90 -18.26 27.13
N ALA A 16 -15.83 -17.37 28.13
CA ALA A 16 -14.71 -17.31 29.08
C ALA A 16 -14.59 -18.63 29.86
N TRP A 17 -15.70 -19.17 30.33
CA TRP A 17 -15.73 -20.44 31.06
C TRP A 17 -15.29 -21.63 30.18
N LEU A 18 -15.80 -21.70 28.93
CA LEU A 18 -15.43 -22.73 27.97
C LEU A 18 -13.93 -22.67 27.62
N ALA A 19 -13.41 -21.49 27.29
CA ALA A 19 -12.00 -21.31 26.95
C ALA A 19 -11.07 -21.75 28.08
N VAL A 20 -11.37 -21.36 29.34
CA VAL A 20 -10.55 -21.71 30.50
C VAL A 20 -10.72 -23.18 30.90
N ARG A 21 -11.95 -23.74 30.84
CA ARG A 21 -12.21 -25.12 31.24
C ARG A 21 -11.67 -26.13 30.23
N LEU A 22 -11.81 -25.83 28.94
CA LEU A 22 -11.37 -26.70 27.84
C LEU A 22 -9.94 -26.39 27.36
N ARG A 23 -9.13 -25.68 28.16
CA ARG A 23 -7.78 -25.25 27.77
C ARG A 23 -6.87 -26.35 27.23
N PHE A 24 -6.99 -27.58 27.76
CA PHE A 24 -6.21 -28.74 27.31
C PHE A 24 -6.66 -29.27 25.94
N LEU A 25 -7.85 -28.90 25.44
CA LEU A 25 -8.34 -29.18 24.10
C LEU A 25 -8.13 -27.97 23.17
N VAL A 26 -8.42 -26.77 23.66
CA VAL A 26 -8.35 -25.52 22.88
C VAL A 26 -6.92 -25.25 22.41
N VAL A 27 -5.94 -25.31 23.32
CA VAL A 27 -4.53 -24.98 22.96
C VAL A 27 -3.97 -25.95 21.90
N PRO A 28 -4.06 -27.29 22.05
CA PRO A 28 -3.62 -28.20 20.99
C PRO A 28 -4.43 -28.11 19.70
N ALA A 29 -5.75 -27.86 19.79
CA ALA A 29 -6.59 -27.71 18.59
C ALA A 29 -6.19 -26.50 17.75
N PHE A 30 -5.93 -25.36 18.38
CA PHE A 30 -5.44 -24.17 17.68
C PHE A 30 -4.01 -24.36 17.15
N ALA A 31 -3.14 -25.06 17.88
CA ALA A 31 -1.80 -25.40 17.39
C ALA A 31 -1.89 -26.32 16.15
N ALA A 32 -2.73 -27.34 16.18
CA ALA A 32 -2.96 -28.23 15.03
C ALA A 32 -3.58 -27.47 13.85
N ALA A 33 -4.57 -26.60 14.10
CA ALA A 33 -5.18 -25.76 13.08
C ALA A 33 -4.14 -24.82 12.43
N ALA A 34 -3.25 -24.24 13.22
CA ALA A 34 -2.16 -23.39 12.71
C ALA A 34 -1.18 -24.15 11.83
N VAL A 35 -0.79 -25.37 12.22
CA VAL A 35 0.09 -26.24 11.39
C VAL A 35 -0.61 -26.60 10.08
N LEU A 36 -1.87 -27.07 10.13
CA LEU A 36 -2.63 -27.42 8.94
C LEU A 36 -2.84 -26.22 8.02
N ALA A 37 -3.16 -25.07 8.59
CA ALA A 37 -3.31 -23.82 7.86
C ALA A 37 -2.02 -23.42 7.14
N GLY A 38 -0.87 -23.49 7.84
CA GLY A 38 0.44 -23.17 7.27
C GLY A 38 0.87 -24.05 6.10
N LEU A 39 0.42 -25.33 6.07
CA LEU A 39 0.71 -26.25 4.98
C LEU A 39 -0.06 -25.92 3.68
N HIS A 40 -1.15 -25.15 3.76
CA HIS A 40 -2.06 -24.88 2.64
C HIS A 40 -2.15 -23.40 2.30
N ALA A 41 -1.36 -22.55 2.95
CA ALA A 41 -1.40 -21.10 2.76
C ALA A 41 -0.51 -20.66 1.60
N ASP A 42 -1.11 -20.02 0.59
CA ASP A 42 -0.42 -19.34 -0.52
C ASP A 42 -1.32 -18.23 -1.08
N PRO A 43 -1.51 -17.11 -0.34
CA PRO A 43 -2.50 -16.10 -0.71
C PRO A 43 -1.99 -15.06 -1.71
N PHE A 44 -0.66 -14.90 -1.86
CA PHE A 44 -0.07 -13.78 -2.59
C PHE A 44 0.56 -14.20 -3.91
N GLN A 45 0.38 -13.36 -4.94
CA GLN A 45 1.05 -13.55 -6.22
C GLN A 45 2.04 -12.42 -6.51
N THR A 46 3.22 -12.82 -7.00
CA THR A 46 4.29 -11.91 -7.43
C THR A 46 3.97 -11.33 -8.81
N GLY A 47 4.09 -10.01 -8.96
CA GLY A 47 4.17 -9.38 -10.28
C GLY A 47 2.87 -9.30 -11.07
N GLY A 48 1.74 -9.17 -10.40
CA GLY A 48 0.47 -8.87 -11.07
C GLY A 48 0.57 -7.62 -11.97
N PRO A 49 -0.20 -7.53 -13.07
CA PRO A 49 -0.13 -6.40 -13.98
C PRO A 49 -0.52 -5.09 -13.26
N VAL A 50 0.19 -4.00 -13.56
CA VAL A 50 -0.15 -2.63 -13.09
C VAL A 50 -1.59 -2.27 -13.43
N LEU A 51 -2.10 -2.86 -14.50
CA LEU A 51 -3.47 -2.67 -15.00
C LEU A 51 -4.56 -3.05 -13.97
N ASP A 52 -4.28 -4.01 -13.07
CA ASP A 52 -5.22 -4.40 -12.02
C ASP A 52 -5.36 -3.36 -10.90
N LEU A 53 -4.41 -2.43 -10.84
CA LEU A 53 -4.44 -1.31 -9.88
C LEU A 53 -5.29 -0.14 -10.35
N ILE A 54 -5.61 -0.08 -11.65
CA ILE A 54 -6.29 1.04 -12.31
C ILE A 54 -7.78 0.68 -12.49
N PRO A 55 -8.71 1.65 -12.37
CA PRO A 55 -10.11 1.38 -12.67
C PRO A 55 -10.28 0.88 -14.11
N LYS A 56 -11.01 -0.25 -14.29
CA LYS A 56 -11.21 -0.88 -15.61
C LYS A 56 -11.89 0.03 -16.63
N ASP A 57 -12.56 1.05 -16.17
CA ASP A 57 -13.27 2.06 -16.96
C ASP A 57 -12.46 3.34 -17.15
N SER A 58 -11.19 3.38 -16.71
CA SER A 58 -10.35 4.58 -16.83
C SER A 58 -10.16 5.01 -18.28
N PRO A 59 -10.13 6.34 -18.53
CA PRO A 59 -9.91 6.88 -19.88
C PRO A 59 -8.59 6.39 -20.50
N ALA A 60 -7.53 6.30 -19.72
CA ALA A 60 -6.21 5.87 -20.20
C ALA A 60 -6.19 4.40 -20.65
N LEU A 61 -6.90 3.50 -19.93
CA LEU A 61 -7.02 2.09 -20.35
C LEU A 61 -7.82 1.96 -21.65
N LYS A 62 -8.90 2.72 -21.79
CA LYS A 62 -9.69 2.77 -23.03
C LYS A 62 -8.86 3.29 -24.18
N ALA A 63 -8.15 4.40 -23.98
CA ALA A 63 -7.25 4.98 -24.98
C ALA A 63 -6.16 4.01 -25.40
N GLN A 64 -5.57 3.26 -24.46
CA GLN A 64 -4.55 2.23 -24.76
C GLN A 64 -5.13 1.07 -25.58
N ALA A 65 -6.34 0.61 -25.25
CA ALA A 65 -7.02 -0.43 -26.02
C ALA A 65 -7.40 0.07 -27.41
N ASP A 66 -7.82 1.32 -27.55
CA ASP A 66 -8.15 1.94 -28.83
C ASP A 66 -6.90 2.19 -29.67
N SER A 67 -5.79 2.62 -29.08
CA SER A 67 -4.50 2.72 -29.76
C SER A 67 -4.08 1.40 -30.40
N LEU A 68 -4.12 0.30 -29.64
CA LEU A 68 -3.79 -1.02 -30.16
C LEU A 68 -4.71 -1.47 -31.30
N ARG A 69 -6.00 -1.18 -31.21
CA ARG A 69 -6.97 -1.51 -32.29
C ARG A 69 -6.74 -0.69 -33.55
N LEU A 70 -6.49 0.61 -33.41
CA LEU A 70 -6.35 1.54 -34.52
C LEU A 70 -5.01 1.37 -35.25
N PHE A 71 -3.91 1.28 -34.50
CA PHE A 71 -2.55 1.31 -35.07
C PHE A 71 -1.89 -0.07 -35.13
N ARG A 72 -2.51 -1.10 -34.52
CA ARG A 72 -2.03 -2.50 -34.52
C ARG A 72 -0.63 -2.72 -33.93
N ALA A 73 -0.04 -1.68 -33.37
CA ALA A 73 1.24 -1.70 -32.70
C ALA A 73 1.23 -0.70 -31.53
N PRO A 74 1.72 -1.03 -30.35
CA PRO A 74 1.92 -0.07 -29.27
C PRO A 74 3.06 0.89 -29.62
N ALA A 75 3.06 2.10 -29.05
CA ALA A 75 4.17 3.05 -29.19
C ALA A 75 5.36 2.70 -28.29
N GLY A 76 5.14 1.92 -27.24
CA GLY A 76 6.15 1.45 -26.31
C GLY A 76 5.79 0.12 -25.69
N SER A 77 6.64 -0.40 -24.81
CA SER A 77 6.44 -1.63 -24.08
C SER A 77 6.85 -1.45 -22.61
N ASP A 78 6.34 -2.33 -21.76
CA ASP A 78 6.68 -2.45 -20.35
C ASP A 78 7.95 -3.30 -20.08
N VAL A 79 8.55 -3.86 -21.16
CA VAL A 79 9.80 -4.62 -21.13
C VAL A 79 10.77 -4.09 -22.18
N ILE A 80 11.92 -3.61 -21.75
CA ILE A 80 12.89 -2.90 -22.58
C ILE A 80 14.27 -3.50 -22.39
N VAL A 81 14.90 -3.84 -23.49
CA VAL A 81 16.31 -4.27 -23.52
C VAL A 81 17.21 -3.07 -23.77
N VAL A 82 18.26 -2.93 -22.99
CA VAL A 82 19.20 -1.81 -23.06
C VAL A 82 20.60 -2.31 -23.35
N GLN A 83 21.24 -1.68 -24.32
CA GLN A 83 22.64 -1.83 -24.65
C GLN A 83 23.33 -0.48 -24.61
N ARG A 84 24.52 -0.42 -24.06
CA ARG A 84 25.33 0.82 -24.02
C ARG A 84 26.80 0.54 -24.06
N ASP A 85 27.49 1.25 -24.95
CA ASP A 85 28.91 1.39 -24.96
C ASP A 85 29.26 2.89 -24.86
N PRO A 86 29.89 3.35 -23.75
CA PRO A 86 30.29 4.74 -23.61
C PRO A 86 31.27 5.22 -24.69
N ALA A 87 32.04 4.31 -25.34
CA ALA A 87 32.94 4.61 -26.44
C ALA A 87 32.23 4.70 -27.81
N GLY A 88 30.94 4.37 -27.86
CA GLY A 88 30.13 4.31 -29.07
C GLY A 88 29.84 2.88 -29.55
N LEU A 89 28.58 2.61 -29.83
CA LEU A 89 28.17 1.33 -30.42
C LEU A 89 28.74 1.18 -31.83
N SER A 90 29.47 0.10 -32.08
CA SER A 90 29.98 -0.21 -33.41
C SER A 90 28.83 -0.35 -34.43
N ARG A 91 29.13 -0.11 -35.70
CA ARG A 91 28.14 -0.30 -36.79
C ARG A 91 27.58 -1.72 -36.83
N ASP A 92 28.41 -2.71 -36.48
CA ASP A 92 27.96 -4.10 -36.39
C ASP A 92 27.01 -4.32 -35.21
N ALA A 93 27.22 -3.69 -34.06
CA ALA A 93 26.30 -3.71 -32.94
C ALA A 93 24.95 -3.08 -33.31
N GLN A 94 24.98 -1.91 -33.94
CA GLN A 94 23.79 -1.21 -34.41
C GLN A 94 23.01 -2.05 -35.45
N SER A 95 23.69 -2.65 -36.41
CA SER A 95 23.08 -3.50 -37.43
C SER A 95 22.46 -4.78 -36.84
N ARG A 96 23.09 -5.39 -35.82
CA ARG A 96 22.54 -6.53 -35.10
C ARG A 96 21.24 -6.20 -34.35
N VAL A 97 21.17 -5.03 -33.68
CA VAL A 97 19.96 -4.56 -33.04
C VAL A 97 18.78 -4.51 -34.02
N ILE A 98 19.03 -3.92 -35.20
CA ILE A 98 18.01 -3.79 -36.25
C ILE A 98 17.67 -5.16 -36.83
N ALA A 99 18.67 -5.97 -37.17
CA ALA A 99 18.46 -7.30 -37.77
C ALA A 99 17.68 -8.23 -36.84
N GLN A 100 17.97 -8.21 -35.54
CA GLN A 100 17.25 -9.00 -34.55
C GLN A 100 15.80 -8.52 -34.40
N ALA A 101 15.56 -7.21 -34.40
CA ALA A 101 14.20 -6.68 -34.37
C ALA A 101 13.38 -7.09 -35.61
N VAL A 102 14.00 -7.07 -36.79
CA VAL A 102 13.39 -7.56 -38.03
C VAL A 102 13.11 -9.06 -37.96
N ALA A 103 14.00 -9.86 -37.37
CA ALA A 103 13.82 -11.29 -37.19
C ALA A 103 12.61 -11.60 -36.30
N VAL A 104 12.42 -10.82 -35.21
CA VAL A 104 11.20 -10.91 -34.37
C VAL A 104 9.95 -10.62 -35.21
N GLY A 105 9.92 -9.50 -35.94
CA GLY A 105 8.77 -9.09 -36.75
C GLY A 105 8.41 -10.08 -37.86
N ARG A 106 9.39 -10.89 -38.33
CA ARG A 106 9.17 -11.97 -39.30
C ARG A 106 8.83 -13.33 -38.68
N GLY A 107 8.76 -13.41 -37.35
CA GLY A 107 8.51 -14.67 -36.65
C GLY A 107 9.70 -15.66 -36.66
N HIS A 108 10.88 -15.23 -37.04
CA HIS A 108 12.09 -16.04 -37.09
C HIS A 108 12.85 -16.07 -35.74
N ASP A 109 12.41 -15.30 -34.74
CA ASP A 109 13.00 -15.28 -33.41
C ASP A 109 12.25 -16.21 -32.44
N ARG A 110 13.01 -16.92 -31.59
CA ARG A 110 12.47 -17.86 -30.59
C ARG A 110 12.23 -17.19 -29.22
N SER A 111 12.30 -15.86 -29.11
CA SER A 111 12.07 -15.18 -27.83
C SER A 111 10.60 -15.17 -27.41
N GLY A 112 9.67 -15.41 -28.34
CA GLY A 112 8.24 -15.28 -28.08
C GLY A 112 7.74 -13.83 -28.10
N ALA A 113 8.60 -12.85 -28.34
CA ALA A 113 8.18 -11.48 -28.59
C ALA A 113 7.46 -11.42 -29.95
N GLN A 114 6.35 -10.69 -30.03
CA GLN A 114 5.59 -10.47 -31.26
C GLN A 114 6.16 -9.31 -32.09
N LEU A 115 6.73 -8.33 -31.41
CA LEU A 115 7.32 -7.15 -32.04
C LEU A 115 8.50 -6.67 -31.20
N ALA A 116 9.57 -6.22 -31.86
CA ALA A 116 10.70 -5.53 -31.27
C ALA A 116 10.85 -4.17 -31.96
N ILE A 117 10.87 -3.10 -31.18
CA ILE A 117 10.97 -1.71 -31.69
C ILE A 117 12.31 -1.14 -31.19
N PRO A 118 13.35 -1.13 -32.01
CA PRO A 118 14.66 -0.62 -31.62
C PRO A 118 14.76 0.89 -31.82
N PHE A 119 15.40 1.56 -30.87
CA PHE A 119 15.83 2.95 -30.98
C PHE A 119 17.33 3.01 -30.68
N ILE A 120 18.09 3.70 -31.53
CA ILE A 120 19.51 3.94 -31.34
C ILE A 120 19.69 5.46 -31.28
N ASN A 121 20.47 5.95 -30.32
CA ASN A 121 20.70 7.39 -30.14
C ASN A 121 21.70 7.97 -31.14
N VAL A 122 21.42 7.75 -32.43
CA VAL A 122 22.20 8.34 -33.54
C VAL A 122 21.86 9.82 -33.71
N PRO A 123 22.77 10.60 -34.39
CA PRO A 123 22.48 12.00 -34.70
C PRO A 123 21.14 12.18 -35.41
N GLY A 124 20.29 13.09 -34.90
CA GLY A 124 18.96 13.35 -35.42
C GLY A 124 17.85 12.43 -34.87
N ALA A 125 18.18 11.44 -34.05
CA ALA A 125 17.16 10.63 -33.39
C ALA A 125 16.40 11.49 -32.32
N PRO A 126 15.05 11.46 -32.31
CA PRO A 126 14.29 12.29 -31.39
C PRO A 126 14.60 11.96 -29.92
N ALA A 127 14.61 12.99 -29.06
CA ALA A 127 14.79 12.87 -27.61
C ALA A 127 16.02 12.05 -27.18
N SER A 128 17.11 12.15 -27.94
CA SER A 128 18.36 11.43 -27.71
C SER A 128 19.57 12.35 -27.70
N THR A 129 20.70 11.88 -27.11
CA THR A 129 21.98 12.62 -27.09
C THR A 129 22.67 12.68 -28.45
N GLY A 130 22.33 11.78 -29.37
CA GLY A 130 22.89 11.73 -30.71
C GLY A 130 24.32 11.22 -30.82
N ASP A 131 24.90 10.63 -29.77
CA ASP A 131 26.29 10.19 -29.67
C ASP A 131 26.55 8.73 -30.06
N SER A 132 25.52 8.03 -30.47
CA SER A 132 25.53 6.61 -30.88
C SER A 132 26.03 5.63 -29.81
N THR A 133 25.92 5.97 -28.54
CA THR A 133 26.42 5.16 -27.42
C THR A 133 25.41 4.16 -26.89
N THR A 134 24.10 4.35 -27.14
CA THR A 134 23.03 3.63 -26.47
C THR A 134 21.99 3.14 -27.48
N ALA A 135 21.52 1.91 -27.28
CA ALA A 135 20.35 1.35 -27.97
C ALA A 135 19.35 0.83 -26.96
N ILE A 136 18.08 1.17 -27.15
CA ILE A 136 16.95 0.61 -26.39
C ILE A 136 16.03 -0.14 -27.36
N THR A 137 15.51 -1.29 -26.93
CA THR A 137 14.57 -2.08 -27.72
C THR A 137 13.34 -2.41 -26.89
N HIS A 138 12.19 -1.90 -27.28
CA HIS A 138 10.91 -2.25 -26.69
C HIS A 138 10.46 -3.61 -27.21
N LEU A 139 10.23 -4.57 -26.31
CA LEU A 139 9.74 -5.90 -26.65
C LEU A 139 8.27 -6.04 -26.31
N VAL A 140 7.45 -6.31 -27.31
CA VAL A 140 6.00 -6.48 -27.18
C VAL A 140 5.68 -7.97 -27.17
N PHE A 141 4.93 -8.40 -26.16
CA PHE A 141 4.52 -9.79 -25.98
C PHE A 141 3.00 -9.94 -26.10
N GLY A 142 2.55 -11.12 -26.51
CA GLY A 142 1.14 -11.47 -26.50
C GLY A 142 0.57 -11.62 -25.07
N GLY A 143 -0.75 -11.50 -24.94
CA GLY A 143 -1.43 -11.57 -23.64
C GLY A 143 -1.30 -12.92 -22.91
N SER A 144 -0.84 -13.97 -23.58
CA SER A 144 -0.63 -15.31 -23.00
C SER A 144 0.66 -15.46 -22.18
N TYR A 145 1.60 -14.50 -22.32
CA TYR A 145 2.88 -14.56 -21.60
C TYR A 145 2.74 -13.98 -20.19
N SER A 146 3.11 -14.78 -19.19
CA SER A 146 3.24 -14.29 -17.82
C SER A 146 4.36 -13.26 -17.69
N PRO A 147 4.33 -12.39 -16.70
CA PRO A 147 5.40 -11.39 -16.47
C PRO A 147 6.80 -12.01 -16.37
N THR A 148 6.94 -13.13 -15.68
CA THR A 148 8.21 -13.87 -15.55
C THR A 148 8.72 -14.43 -16.89
N GLU A 149 7.80 -14.95 -17.71
CA GLU A 149 8.15 -15.44 -19.05
C GLU A 149 8.61 -14.32 -19.97
N ARG A 150 7.98 -13.13 -19.90
CA ARG A 150 8.42 -11.94 -20.66
C ARG A 150 9.84 -11.52 -20.31
N ILE A 151 10.20 -11.53 -19.03
CA ILE A 151 11.57 -11.21 -18.60
C ILE A 151 12.57 -12.25 -19.10
N ARG A 152 12.27 -13.53 -18.96
CA ARG A 152 13.12 -14.61 -19.45
C ARG A 152 13.33 -14.49 -20.96
N ALA A 153 12.28 -14.19 -21.69
CA ALA A 153 12.31 -13.96 -23.13
C ALA A 153 13.17 -12.74 -23.49
N ALA A 154 13.06 -11.64 -22.73
CA ALA A 154 13.87 -10.43 -22.92
C ALA A 154 15.36 -10.67 -22.63
N GLN A 155 15.67 -11.45 -21.60
CA GLN A 155 17.04 -11.87 -21.31
C GLN A 155 17.62 -12.73 -22.45
N GLY A 156 16.82 -13.66 -22.99
CA GLY A 156 17.17 -14.46 -24.16
C GLY A 156 17.37 -13.60 -25.41
N TYR A 157 16.57 -12.55 -25.62
CA TYR A 157 16.77 -11.57 -26.69
C TYR A 157 18.06 -10.81 -26.50
N LEU A 158 18.31 -10.28 -25.28
CA LEU A 158 19.54 -9.56 -24.95
C LEU A 158 20.79 -10.40 -25.23
N ALA A 159 20.80 -11.68 -24.83
CA ALA A 159 21.92 -12.59 -25.06
C ALA A 159 22.25 -12.80 -26.55
N ARG A 160 21.26 -12.70 -27.45
CA ARG A 160 21.46 -12.81 -28.90
C ARG A 160 22.00 -11.53 -29.54
N VAL A 161 21.58 -10.39 -29.02
CA VAL A 161 22.05 -9.08 -29.50
C VAL A 161 23.43 -8.74 -28.93
N ALA A 162 23.66 -9.11 -27.67
CA ALA A 162 24.88 -8.93 -26.94
C ALA A 162 25.92 -10.01 -27.29
N ARG A 163 26.82 -9.70 -28.20
CA ARG A 163 28.08 -10.44 -28.40
C ARG A 163 29.19 -9.78 -27.56
N PRO A 164 30.38 -10.40 -27.39
CA PRO A 164 31.46 -9.88 -26.54
C PRO A 164 31.80 -8.40 -26.72
N ASP A 165 31.56 -7.87 -27.91
CA ASP A 165 31.81 -6.49 -28.34
C ASP A 165 30.58 -5.58 -28.27
N GLY A 166 29.44 -6.03 -27.74
CA GLY A 166 28.17 -5.30 -27.83
C GLY A 166 27.62 -4.78 -26.51
N ALA A 167 28.44 -4.58 -25.50
CA ALA A 167 28.13 -3.96 -24.18
C ALA A 167 26.69 -4.10 -23.70
N PRO A 168 26.22 -5.33 -23.39
CA PRO A 168 24.88 -5.53 -22.84
C PRO A 168 24.78 -4.91 -21.46
N VAL A 169 23.71 -4.16 -21.17
CA VAL A 169 23.49 -3.60 -19.83
C VAL A 169 22.43 -4.41 -19.09
N GLY A 170 21.27 -4.67 -19.70
CA GLY A 170 20.23 -5.42 -19.04
C GLY A 170 18.82 -5.18 -19.60
N VAL A 171 17.85 -5.58 -18.80
CA VAL A 171 16.42 -5.43 -19.09
C VAL A 171 15.81 -4.49 -18.07
N THR A 172 15.02 -3.52 -18.53
CA THR A 172 14.31 -2.54 -17.71
C THR A 172 12.86 -2.37 -18.16
N GLY A 173 12.14 -1.45 -17.54
CA GLY A 173 10.74 -1.20 -17.76
C GLY A 173 9.91 -1.53 -16.52
N VAL A 174 8.61 -1.26 -16.57
CA VAL A 174 7.71 -1.40 -15.41
C VAL A 174 7.59 -2.87 -14.96
N THR A 175 7.45 -3.81 -15.89
CA THR A 175 7.32 -5.24 -15.54
C THR A 175 8.59 -5.81 -14.89
N PRO A 176 9.81 -5.64 -15.43
CA PRO A 176 11.04 -6.06 -14.75
C PRO A 176 11.23 -5.42 -13.38
N ALA A 177 10.95 -4.11 -13.27
CA ALA A 177 11.09 -3.39 -12.01
C ALA A 177 10.13 -3.91 -10.91
N ARG A 178 8.89 -4.19 -11.25
CA ARG A 178 7.90 -4.75 -10.30
C ARG A 178 8.25 -6.16 -9.83
N ILE A 179 8.73 -7.01 -10.74
CA ILE A 179 9.17 -8.36 -10.35
C ILE A 179 10.39 -8.28 -9.44
N GLU A 180 11.35 -7.42 -9.75
CA GLU A 180 12.51 -7.18 -8.90
C GLU A 180 12.09 -6.64 -7.53
N GLN A 181 11.20 -5.64 -7.50
CA GLN A 181 10.64 -5.12 -6.25
C GLN A 181 9.95 -6.23 -5.44
N GLY A 182 9.13 -7.05 -6.08
CA GLY A 182 8.48 -8.17 -5.46
C GLY A 182 9.47 -9.19 -4.88
N THR A 183 10.50 -9.53 -5.63
CA THR A 183 11.57 -10.44 -5.18
C THR A 183 12.35 -9.87 -3.99
N LEU A 184 12.64 -8.57 -4.01
CA LEU A 184 13.31 -7.87 -2.90
C LEU A 184 12.43 -7.86 -1.64
N ILE A 185 11.12 -7.63 -1.78
CA ILE A 185 10.16 -7.70 -0.67
C ILE A 185 10.17 -9.11 -0.09
N LEU A 186 9.98 -10.15 -0.92
CA LEU A 186 9.99 -11.55 -0.47
C LEU A 186 11.27 -11.95 0.25
N ASN A 187 12.42 -11.54 -0.27
CA ASN A 187 13.72 -11.86 0.32
C ASN A 187 13.99 -11.11 1.64
N ARG A 188 13.33 -9.99 1.88
CA ARG A 188 13.53 -9.15 3.06
C ARG A 188 12.40 -9.26 4.08
N ILE A 189 11.19 -9.65 3.64
CA ILE A 189 10.02 -9.68 4.53
C ILE A 189 10.25 -10.62 5.71
N GLY A 190 10.82 -11.79 5.51
CA GLY A 190 11.11 -12.73 6.59
C GLY A 190 12.06 -12.19 7.66
N LEU A 191 13.05 -11.38 7.27
CA LEU A 191 13.92 -10.69 8.21
C LEU A 191 13.19 -9.58 8.97
N VAL A 192 12.36 -8.79 8.25
CA VAL A 192 11.56 -7.72 8.86
C VAL A 192 10.56 -8.32 9.84
N GLU A 193 9.89 -9.41 9.48
CA GLU A 193 8.97 -10.14 10.36
C GLU A 193 9.68 -10.64 11.61
N LEU A 194 10.82 -11.31 11.46
CA LEU A 194 11.62 -11.81 12.58
C LEU A 194 12.03 -10.67 13.52
N LEU A 195 12.55 -9.57 12.97
CA LEU A 195 12.94 -8.40 13.77
C LEU A 195 11.74 -7.77 14.47
N THR A 196 10.60 -7.66 13.79
CA THR A 196 9.36 -7.13 14.35
C THR A 196 8.88 -8.01 15.51
N VAL A 197 8.82 -9.32 15.31
CA VAL A 197 8.45 -10.29 16.34
C VAL A 197 9.42 -10.21 17.53
N LEU A 198 10.72 -10.09 17.27
CA LEU A 198 11.73 -9.93 18.33
C LEU A 198 11.53 -8.62 19.11
N VAL A 199 11.31 -7.51 18.42
CA VAL A 199 11.05 -6.20 19.05
C VAL A 199 9.78 -6.27 19.91
N ILE A 200 8.70 -6.86 19.40
CA ILE A 200 7.46 -7.08 20.16
C ILE A 200 7.76 -7.93 21.42
N ALA A 201 8.48 -9.04 21.27
CA ALA A 201 8.84 -9.89 22.39
C ALA A 201 9.63 -9.13 23.47
N VAL A 202 10.61 -8.29 23.05
CA VAL A 202 11.39 -7.45 23.94
C VAL A 202 10.53 -6.39 24.63
N ILE A 203 9.65 -5.71 23.89
CA ILE A 203 8.75 -4.70 24.46
C ILE A 203 7.84 -5.36 25.52
N VAL A 204 7.20 -6.47 25.18
CA VAL A 204 6.30 -7.19 26.11
C VAL A 204 7.10 -7.66 27.33
N LEU A 205 8.30 -8.21 27.14
CA LEU A 205 9.19 -8.62 28.24
C LEU A 205 9.55 -7.45 29.18
N VAL A 206 9.90 -6.30 28.62
CA VAL A 206 10.28 -5.10 29.39
C VAL A 206 9.08 -4.51 30.14
N VAL A 207 7.92 -4.41 29.47
CA VAL A 207 6.70 -3.82 30.05
C VAL A 207 6.12 -4.70 31.15
N PHE A 208 6.00 -6.00 30.90
CA PHE A 208 5.48 -6.93 31.90
C PHE A 208 6.54 -7.41 32.90
N ARG A 209 7.82 -7.29 32.53
CA ARG A 209 8.95 -7.89 33.28
C ARG A 209 8.72 -9.37 33.56
N ALA A 210 8.11 -10.09 32.62
CA ALA A 210 7.66 -11.45 32.73
C ALA A 210 7.90 -12.22 31.41
N PRO A 211 8.81 -13.20 31.37
CA PRO A 211 9.06 -14.02 30.19
C PRO A 211 7.80 -14.76 29.72
N GLY A 212 6.96 -15.20 30.66
CA GLY A 212 5.69 -15.86 30.34
C GLY A 212 4.74 -14.99 29.51
N ALA A 213 4.72 -13.67 29.74
CA ALA A 213 3.92 -12.75 28.95
C ALA A 213 4.39 -12.70 27.49
N ALA A 214 5.70 -12.67 27.28
CA ALA A 214 6.27 -12.75 25.93
C ALA A 214 5.93 -14.09 25.26
N VAL A 215 6.00 -15.21 25.98
CA VAL A 215 5.61 -16.54 25.48
C VAL A 215 4.15 -16.56 25.06
N VAL A 216 3.22 -16.02 25.87
CA VAL A 216 1.78 -15.96 25.52
C VAL A 216 1.58 -15.16 24.25
N THR A 217 2.19 -13.98 24.14
CA THR A 217 2.05 -13.11 22.97
C THR A 217 2.63 -13.78 21.71
N MET A 218 3.85 -14.33 21.80
CA MET A 218 4.50 -15.00 20.68
C MET A 218 3.76 -16.26 20.23
N ALA A 219 3.26 -17.07 21.17
CA ALA A 219 2.44 -18.24 20.83
C ALA A 219 1.13 -17.84 20.15
N THR A 220 0.51 -16.72 20.56
CA THR A 220 -0.71 -16.22 19.93
C THR A 220 -0.46 -15.75 18.50
N ILE A 221 0.65 -15.02 18.28
CA ILE A 221 1.09 -14.63 16.93
C ILE A 221 1.35 -15.88 16.08
N GLY A 222 2.11 -16.86 16.61
CA GLY A 222 2.45 -18.09 15.90
C GLY A 222 1.23 -18.94 15.52
N VAL A 223 0.11 -18.81 16.23
CA VAL A 223 -1.16 -19.45 15.88
C VAL A 223 -1.97 -18.59 14.91
N ALA A 224 -2.09 -17.29 15.16
CA ALA A 224 -2.92 -16.40 14.35
C ALA A 224 -2.36 -16.20 12.93
N PHE A 225 -1.04 -16.15 12.77
CA PHE A 225 -0.38 -15.88 11.50
C PHE A 225 -0.73 -16.91 10.41
N PRO A 226 -0.44 -18.21 10.57
CA PRO A 226 -0.76 -19.20 9.53
C PRO A 226 -2.26 -19.36 9.29
N ILE A 227 -3.10 -19.23 10.32
CA ILE A 227 -4.57 -19.26 10.16
C ILE A 227 -5.03 -18.06 9.32
N THR A 228 -4.43 -16.88 9.51
CA THR A 228 -4.74 -15.70 8.69
C THR A 228 -4.34 -15.92 7.24
N LEU A 229 -3.13 -16.39 6.98
CA LEU A 229 -2.66 -16.66 5.62
C LEU A 229 -3.56 -17.69 4.91
N TRP A 230 -3.96 -18.74 5.60
CA TRP A 230 -4.91 -19.72 5.05
C TRP A 230 -6.27 -19.09 4.73
N ALA A 231 -6.84 -18.28 5.65
CA ALA A 231 -8.10 -17.58 5.42
C ALA A 231 -8.02 -16.62 4.23
N LEU A 232 -6.89 -15.96 4.02
CA LEU A 232 -6.63 -15.12 2.85
C LEU A 232 -6.53 -15.93 1.56
N THR A 233 -5.91 -17.13 1.61
CA THR A 233 -5.88 -18.06 0.47
C THR A 233 -7.31 -18.47 0.05
N GLU A 234 -8.19 -18.75 1.02
CA GLU A 234 -9.59 -19.04 0.73
C GLU A 234 -10.34 -17.86 0.12
N ILE A 235 -10.06 -16.63 0.59
CA ILE A 235 -10.63 -15.42 -0.01
C ILE A 235 -10.15 -15.25 -1.46
N ALA A 236 -8.84 -15.43 -1.72
CA ALA A 236 -8.27 -15.35 -3.05
C ALA A 236 -8.92 -16.40 -3.99
N ARG A 237 -9.13 -17.61 -3.48
CA ARG A 237 -9.81 -18.70 -4.21
C ARG A 237 -11.27 -18.38 -4.53
N ILE A 238 -12.03 -17.87 -3.55
CA ILE A 238 -13.46 -17.52 -3.73
C ILE A 238 -13.61 -16.32 -4.68
N SER A 239 -12.73 -15.33 -4.58
CA SER A 239 -12.76 -14.14 -5.43
C SER A 239 -12.26 -14.42 -6.86
N GLY A 240 -11.60 -15.54 -7.10
CA GLY A 240 -10.97 -15.87 -8.38
C GLY A 240 -9.78 -14.98 -8.74
N SER A 241 -9.26 -14.24 -7.77
CA SER A 241 -8.13 -13.32 -7.95
C SER A 241 -7.19 -13.39 -6.75
N PRO A 242 -5.94 -13.80 -6.94
CA PRO A 242 -4.95 -13.79 -5.87
C PRO A 242 -4.65 -12.37 -5.41
N LEU A 243 -4.24 -12.23 -4.16
CA LEU A 243 -3.94 -10.94 -3.57
C LEU A 243 -2.61 -10.39 -4.11
N PRO A 244 -2.54 -9.09 -4.41
CA PRO A 244 -1.29 -8.43 -4.75
C PRO A 244 -0.27 -8.55 -3.62
N GLN A 245 1.00 -8.75 -3.96
CA GLN A 245 2.07 -8.92 -2.98
C GLN A 245 2.26 -7.69 -2.07
N GLU A 246 1.92 -6.51 -2.56
CA GLU A 246 1.97 -5.26 -1.81
C GLU A 246 1.01 -5.24 -0.61
N VAL A 247 0.03 -6.16 -0.56
CA VAL A 247 -0.91 -6.33 0.56
C VAL A 247 -0.26 -7.05 1.75
N GLU A 248 0.72 -7.92 1.50
CA GLU A 248 1.36 -8.77 2.51
C GLU A 248 1.94 -7.97 3.69
N PRO A 249 2.79 -6.93 3.48
CA PRO A 249 3.34 -6.16 4.59
C PRO A 249 2.26 -5.48 5.45
N LEU A 250 1.15 -5.06 4.84
CA LEU A 250 0.03 -4.44 5.55
C LEU A 250 -0.73 -5.44 6.41
N VAL A 251 -0.96 -6.65 5.89
CA VAL A 251 -1.59 -7.77 6.61
C VAL A 251 -0.72 -8.17 7.81
N VAL A 252 0.58 -8.35 7.59
CA VAL A 252 1.53 -8.76 8.65
C VAL A 252 1.60 -7.71 9.74
N ALA A 253 1.80 -6.44 9.39
CA ALA A 253 1.88 -5.35 10.36
C ALA A 253 0.59 -5.23 11.19
N LEU A 254 -0.57 -5.30 10.53
CA LEU A 254 -1.87 -5.23 11.20
C LEU A 254 -2.08 -6.44 12.13
N LEU A 255 -1.77 -7.65 11.66
CA LEU A 255 -1.93 -8.87 12.44
C LEU A 255 -1.07 -8.84 13.70
N LEU A 256 0.22 -8.53 13.55
CA LEU A 256 1.17 -8.47 14.66
C LEU A 256 0.75 -7.42 15.69
N GLY A 257 0.32 -6.23 15.24
CA GLY A 257 -0.18 -5.17 16.11
C GLY A 257 -1.41 -5.61 16.88
N VAL A 258 -2.47 -6.01 16.17
CA VAL A 258 -3.77 -6.35 16.78
C VAL A 258 -3.68 -7.55 17.74
N VAL A 259 -2.95 -8.61 17.35
CA VAL A 259 -2.75 -9.79 18.23
C VAL A 259 -1.99 -9.42 19.50
N THR A 260 -0.95 -8.59 19.36
CA THR A 260 -0.16 -8.12 20.50
C THR A 260 -1.01 -7.31 21.46
N ASP A 261 -1.79 -6.36 20.96
CA ASP A 261 -2.66 -5.51 21.77
C ASP A 261 -3.69 -6.33 22.54
N TYR A 262 -4.35 -7.26 21.86
CA TYR A 262 -5.33 -8.12 22.51
C TYR A 262 -4.72 -9.03 23.56
N ALA A 263 -3.55 -9.62 23.28
CA ALA A 263 -2.83 -10.43 24.27
C ALA A 263 -2.41 -9.60 25.50
N VAL A 264 -1.95 -8.38 25.29
CA VAL A 264 -1.57 -7.43 26.35
C VAL A 264 -2.77 -7.07 27.24
N PHE A 265 -3.95 -6.88 26.67
CA PHE A 265 -5.17 -6.61 27.47
C PHE A 265 -5.51 -7.78 28.40
N PHE A 266 -5.51 -9.01 27.89
CA PHE A 266 -5.74 -10.20 28.71
C PHE A 266 -4.67 -10.38 29.80
N LEU A 267 -3.41 -10.20 29.46
CA LEU A 267 -2.28 -10.33 30.39
C LEU A 267 -2.30 -9.26 31.49
N SER A 268 -2.65 -8.02 31.13
CA SER A 268 -2.76 -6.91 32.08
C SER A 268 -3.87 -7.17 33.10
N GLU A 269 -5.05 -7.52 32.63
CA GLU A 269 -6.19 -7.82 33.49
C GLU A 269 -5.93 -9.08 34.35
N PHE A 270 -5.36 -10.12 33.78
CA PHE A 270 -4.98 -11.34 34.52
C PHE A 270 -3.99 -11.03 35.65
N ARG A 271 -2.98 -10.19 35.38
CA ARG A 271 -2.03 -9.74 36.39
C ARG A 271 -2.70 -8.98 37.52
N ASP A 272 -3.67 -8.12 37.19
CA ASP A 272 -4.37 -7.32 38.19
C ASP A 272 -5.31 -8.20 39.04
N GLN A 273 -5.96 -9.22 38.45
CA GLN A 273 -6.75 -10.21 39.19
C GLN A 273 -5.90 -11.08 40.13
N LEU A 274 -4.70 -11.50 39.71
CA LEU A 274 -3.76 -12.22 40.58
C LEU A 274 -3.28 -11.36 41.75
N ARG A 275 -3.07 -10.04 41.53
CA ARG A 275 -2.68 -9.11 42.59
C ARG A 275 -3.79 -8.90 43.62
N SER A 276 -5.05 -9.03 43.24
CA SER A 276 -6.18 -9.00 44.18
C SER A 276 -6.35 -10.29 45.01
N GLY A 277 -5.46 -11.27 44.82
CA GLY A 277 -5.44 -12.52 45.60
C GLY A 277 -6.26 -13.66 44.97
N ALA A 278 -6.78 -13.52 43.75
CA ALA A 278 -7.52 -14.57 43.09
C ALA A 278 -6.63 -15.78 42.73
N GLU A 279 -7.17 -16.99 42.75
CA GLU A 279 -6.50 -18.15 42.20
C GLU A 279 -6.29 -18.05 40.70
N SER A 280 -5.23 -18.64 40.16
CA SER A 280 -4.86 -18.51 38.74
C SER A 280 -5.98 -18.82 37.76
N ARG A 281 -6.84 -19.80 38.07
CA ARG A 281 -7.95 -20.19 37.20
C ARG A 281 -9.10 -19.19 37.25
N ASP A 282 -9.42 -18.72 38.43
CA ASP A 282 -10.48 -17.72 38.64
C ASP A 282 -10.05 -16.37 38.11
N ALA A 283 -8.77 -16.01 38.30
CA ALA A 283 -8.14 -14.83 37.71
C ALA A 283 -8.21 -14.86 36.17
N ALA A 284 -7.92 -15.99 35.53
CA ALA A 284 -8.02 -16.13 34.07
C ALA A 284 -9.47 -16.01 33.57
N THR A 285 -10.42 -16.60 34.32
CA THR A 285 -11.84 -16.50 33.99
C THR A 285 -12.36 -15.06 34.14
N ALA A 286 -12.01 -14.40 35.25
CA ALA A 286 -12.39 -13.01 35.50
C ALA A 286 -11.79 -12.06 34.46
N ALA A 287 -10.49 -12.23 34.14
CA ALA A 287 -9.83 -11.47 33.10
C ALA A 287 -10.49 -11.66 31.72
N ALA A 288 -10.82 -12.91 31.37
CA ALA A 288 -11.53 -13.21 30.13
C ALA A 288 -12.92 -12.52 30.10
N GLN A 289 -13.68 -12.58 31.17
CA GLN A 289 -15.00 -11.92 31.25
C GLN A 289 -14.92 -10.39 31.10
N ALA A 290 -13.86 -9.78 31.62
CA ALA A 290 -13.66 -8.34 31.52
C ALA A 290 -13.18 -7.89 30.13
N VAL A 291 -12.30 -8.68 29.49
CA VAL A 291 -11.60 -8.27 28.24
C VAL A 291 -12.37 -8.70 26.97
N ILE A 292 -13.04 -9.86 26.97
CA ILE A 292 -13.76 -10.38 25.79
C ILE A 292 -14.71 -9.33 25.16
N PRO A 293 -15.57 -8.61 25.91
CA PRO A 293 -16.46 -7.62 25.31
C PRO A 293 -15.72 -6.47 24.63
N ILE A 294 -14.59 -6.07 25.20
CA ILE A 294 -13.76 -4.96 24.67
C ILE A 294 -13.12 -5.39 23.37
N VAL A 295 -12.42 -6.53 23.37
CA VAL A 295 -11.74 -7.08 22.18
C VAL A 295 -12.74 -7.39 21.07
N PHE A 296 -13.89 -7.96 21.39
CA PHE A 296 -14.94 -8.23 20.41
C PHE A 296 -15.47 -6.95 19.77
N THR A 297 -15.77 -5.94 20.57
CA THR A 297 -16.30 -4.67 20.06
C THR A 297 -15.25 -3.96 19.21
N GLY A 298 -14.01 -3.84 19.71
CA GLY A 298 -12.90 -3.22 18.98
C GLY A 298 -12.64 -3.94 17.67
N GLY A 299 -12.50 -5.27 17.70
CA GLY A 299 -12.26 -6.06 16.49
C GLY A 299 -13.39 -5.96 15.45
N VAL A 300 -14.64 -5.87 15.87
CA VAL A 300 -15.79 -5.64 14.97
C VAL A 300 -15.73 -4.23 14.36
N ILE A 301 -15.48 -3.21 15.18
CA ILE A 301 -15.35 -1.84 14.69
C ILE A 301 -14.21 -1.76 13.66
N LEU A 302 -13.05 -2.30 13.99
CA LEU A 302 -11.87 -2.31 13.13
C LEU A 302 -12.15 -3.07 11.82
N SER A 303 -12.70 -4.29 11.88
CA SER A 303 -13.00 -5.09 10.68
C SER A 303 -14.00 -4.40 9.75
N LEU A 304 -15.09 -3.84 10.30
CA LEU A 304 -16.11 -3.16 9.50
C LEU A 304 -15.60 -1.83 8.91
N SER A 305 -14.75 -1.12 9.65
CA SER A 305 -14.11 0.11 9.16
C SER A 305 -13.16 -0.17 7.99
N LEU A 306 -12.40 -1.26 8.05
CA LEU A 306 -11.53 -1.69 6.96
C LEU A 306 -12.33 -2.13 5.72
N LEU A 307 -13.50 -2.73 5.91
CA LEU A 307 -14.41 -3.05 4.79
C LEU A 307 -14.91 -1.81 4.05
N ALA A 308 -14.92 -0.63 4.67
CA ALA A 308 -15.31 0.61 4.00
C ALA A 308 -14.38 0.98 2.82
N LEU A 309 -13.13 0.47 2.79
CA LEU A 309 -12.23 0.58 1.63
C LEU A 309 -12.82 -0.03 0.34
N ARG A 310 -13.80 -0.92 0.42
CA ARG A 310 -14.53 -1.42 -0.75
C ARG A 310 -15.32 -0.35 -1.50
N ALA A 311 -15.54 0.81 -0.91
CA ALA A 311 -16.16 1.96 -1.58
C ALA A 311 -15.25 2.59 -2.65
N SER A 312 -13.97 2.21 -2.72
CA SER A 312 -13.02 2.68 -3.73
C SER A 312 -13.34 2.15 -5.13
N SER A 313 -13.07 2.95 -6.14
CA SER A 313 -13.07 2.55 -7.55
C SER A 313 -11.82 1.72 -7.93
N LEU A 314 -10.73 1.82 -7.14
CA LEU A 314 -9.48 1.11 -7.39
C LEU A 314 -9.57 -0.37 -7.01
N GLY A 315 -9.18 -1.23 -7.94
CA GLY A 315 -9.12 -2.69 -7.73
C GLY A 315 -8.28 -3.09 -6.52
N PHE A 316 -7.15 -2.42 -6.33
CA PHE A 316 -6.25 -2.63 -5.19
C PHE A 316 -6.97 -2.48 -3.84
N PHE A 317 -7.64 -1.35 -3.59
CA PHE A 317 -8.34 -1.14 -2.31
C PHE A 317 -9.54 -2.07 -2.14
N ARG A 318 -10.20 -2.44 -3.24
CA ARG A 318 -11.31 -3.42 -3.20
C ARG A 318 -10.86 -4.82 -2.79
N GLN A 319 -9.62 -5.20 -3.12
CA GLN A 319 -9.00 -6.47 -2.68
C GLN A 319 -8.39 -6.34 -1.27
N LEU A 320 -7.77 -5.20 -0.96
CA LEU A 320 -7.19 -4.92 0.35
C LEU A 320 -8.23 -4.94 1.47
N ALA A 321 -9.43 -4.40 1.24
CA ALA A 321 -10.50 -4.29 2.24
C ALA A 321 -10.87 -5.63 2.90
N PRO A 322 -11.28 -6.68 2.16
CA PRO A 322 -11.59 -7.97 2.77
C PRO A 322 -10.37 -8.65 3.38
N ALA A 323 -9.18 -8.48 2.80
CA ALA A 323 -7.96 -9.06 3.33
C ALA A 323 -7.64 -8.52 4.73
N LEU A 324 -7.65 -7.20 4.91
CA LEU A 324 -7.42 -6.59 6.21
C LEU A 324 -8.55 -6.88 7.21
N ALA A 325 -9.80 -6.86 6.76
CA ALA A 325 -10.95 -7.15 7.63
C ALA A 325 -10.92 -8.58 8.18
N VAL A 326 -10.58 -9.56 7.33
CA VAL A 326 -10.44 -10.97 7.75
C VAL A 326 -9.22 -11.16 8.64
N THR A 327 -8.12 -10.48 8.35
CA THR A 327 -6.94 -10.47 9.24
C THR A 327 -7.33 -10.09 10.67
N VAL A 328 -8.07 -8.99 10.83
CA VAL A 328 -8.55 -8.56 12.15
C VAL A 328 -9.55 -9.54 12.75
N ALA A 329 -10.48 -10.06 11.95
CA ALA A 329 -11.46 -11.03 12.43
C ALA A 329 -10.79 -12.32 12.95
N VAL A 330 -9.79 -12.83 12.24
CA VAL A 330 -9.01 -14.00 12.69
C VAL A 330 -8.20 -13.67 13.94
N ALA A 331 -7.49 -12.52 13.96
CA ALA A 331 -6.75 -12.06 15.13
C ALA A 331 -7.67 -11.96 16.37
N MET A 332 -8.85 -11.37 16.21
CA MET A 332 -9.86 -11.26 17.25
C MET A 332 -10.33 -12.65 17.72
N LEU A 333 -10.74 -13.53 16.82
CA LEU A 333 -11.27 -14.86 17.16
C LEU A 333 -10.23 -15.72 17.88
N VAL A 334 -8.98 -15.71 17.36
CA VAL A 334 -7.87 -16.41 18.03
C VAL A 334 -7.64 -15.82 19.42
N SER A 335 -7.58 -14.50 19.56
CA SER A 335 -7.31 -13.86 20.85
C SER A 335 -8.44 -14.08 21.87
N LEU A 336 -9.70 -14.09 21.45
CA LEU A 336 -10.84 -14.32 22.34
C LEU A 336 -10.88 -15.71 22.96
N VAL A 337 -10.33 -16.72 22.27
CA VAL A 337 -10.42 -18.13 22.71
C VAL A 337 -9.06 -18.66 23.15
N PHE A 338 -8.02 -18.45 22.35
CA PHE A 338 -6.70 -19.03 22.59
C PHE A 338 -5.95 -18.36 23.75
N VAL A 339 -5.98 -17.01 23.83
CA VAL A 339 -5.26 -16.29 24.89
C VAL A 339 -5.76 -16.64 26.29
N PRO A 340 -7.07 -16.60 26.61
CA PRO A 340 -7.56 -17.03 27.93
C PRO A 340 -7.23 -18.48 28.24
N ALA A 341 -7.31 -19.39 27.25
CA ALA A 341 -6.97 -20.79 27.42
C ALA A 341 -5.48 -20.97 27.73
N LEU A 342 -4.62 -20.26 27.01
CA LEU A 342 -3.15 -20.34 27.20
C LEU A 342 -2.74 -19.73 28.54
N ILE A 343 -3.29 -18.59 28.93
CA ILE A 343 -3.06 -17.97 30.25
C ILE A 343 -3.52 -18.92 31.37
N ALA A 344 -4.67 -19.56 31.22
CA ALA A 344 -5.18 -20.53 32.19
C ALA A 344 -4.35 -21.82 32.24
N LEU A 345 -3.69 -22.19 31.14
CA LEU A 345 -2.77 -23.33 31.07
C LEU A 345 -1.44 -23.02 31.78
N LEU A 346 -0.85 -21.87 31.51
CA LEU A 346 0.43 -21.41 32.08
C LEU A 346 0.28 -20.94 33.54
N GLY A 347 -0.92 -20.48 33.92
CA GLY A 347 -1.20 -19.99 35.27
C GLY A 347 -0.26 -18.84 35.65
N ARG A 348 0.29 -18.89 36.85
CA ARG A 348 1.21 -17.84 37.36
C ARG A 348 2.48 -17.66 36.52
N PHE A 349 2.88 -18.65 35.73
CA PHE A 349 4.06 -18.55 34.87
C PHE A 349 3.83 -17.47 33.78
N ALA A 350 2.59 -17.26 33.32
CA ALA A 350 2.28 -16.23 32.32
C ALA A 350 2.74 -14.82 32.75
N VAL A 351 2.81 -14.54 34.04
CA VAL A 351 3.22 -13.23 34.60
C VAL A 351 4.38 -13.35 35.62
N TRP A 352 5.09 -14.52 35.68
CA TRP A 352 6.25 -14.70 36.54
C TRP A 352 7.40 -13.77 36.06
N PRO A 353 8.17 -13.13 36.99
CA PRO A 353 8.27 -13.30 38.42
C PRO A 353 7.42 -12.34 39.28
N THR A 354 6.30 -11.84 38.76
CA THR A 354 5.44 -10.94 39.53
C THR A 354 4.94 -11.62 40.79
N ARG A 355 5.42 -11.17 41.94
CA ARG A 355 4.94 -11.65 43.24
C ARG A 355 3.56 -11.02 43.53
N PRO A 356 2.62 -11.74 44.14
CA PRO A 356 1.45 -11.12 44.75
C PRO A 356 1.98 -10.19 45.83
N GLN A 357 1.87 -8.90 45.61
CA GLN A 357 2.11 -7.92 46.68
C GLN A 357 0.86 -7.90 47.54
N ALA A 358 0.91 -8.67 48.64
CA ALA A 358 0.12 -8.33 49.80
C ALA A 358 0.52 -6.90 50.19
N GLU A 359 -0.47 -6.01 50.29
CA GLU A 359 -0.38 -4.66 50.87
C GLU A 359 0.95 -3.93 50.62
N VAL A 360 1.06 -3.27 49.46
CA VAL A 360 2.01 -2.17 49.35
C VAL A 360 1.41 -1.01 50.11
N ASP A 361 1.98 -0.83 51.31
CA ASP A 361 1.87 0.39 52.10
C ASP A 361 1.68 1.62 51.22
N GLU A 362 0.60 2.35 51.44
CA GLU A 362 0.36 3.68 50.85
C GLU A 362 1.42 4.73 51.26
N ALA A 363 2.43 4.30 52.01
CA ALA A 363 3.42 5.12 52.69
C ALA A 363 4.86 5.06 52.15
N ALA A 364 5.14 4.43 50.97
CA ALA A 364 6.49 4.50 50.41
C ALA A 364 6.79 5.87 49.81
N PRO A 365 7.83 6.60 50.24
CA PRO A 365 8.24 7.88 49.66
C PRO A 365 8.98 7.69 48.36
N GLY A 366 8.24 7.53 47.30
CA GLY A 366 8.69 7.36 45.93
C GLY A 366 7.46 7.32 45.03
N ARG A 367 6.55 8.32 45.20
CA ARG A 367 5.32 8.38 44.40
C ARG A 367 5.65 8.39 42.91
N PRO A 368 5.13 7.44 42.11
CA PRO A 368 5.30 7.47 40.67
C PRO A 368 4.83 8.84 40.12
N ILE A 369 5.61 9.40 39.23
CA ILE A 369 5.37 10.71 38.59
C ILE A 369 3.99 10.76 37.91
N GLY A 370 3.48 9.62 37.45
CA GLY A 370 2.22 9.48 36.71
C GLY A 370 0.96 10.01 37.44
N PRO A 371 0.67 9.66 38.71
CA PRO A 371 -0.51 10.17 39.40
C PRO A 371 -0.46 11.68 39.65
N ARG A 372 0.72 12.24 39.91
CA ARG A 372 0.89 13.71 40.09
C ARG A 372 0.62 14.47 38.78
N ILE A 373 1.16 13.99 37.67
CA ILE A 373 0.90 14.55 36.35
C ILE A 373 -0.58 14.39 35.98
N ALA A 374 -1.20 13.25 36.25
CA ALA A 374 -2.62 13.01 35.99
C ALA A 374 -3.53 13.94 36.81
N HIS A 375 -3.22 14.16 38.11
CA HIS A 375 -3.95 15.10 38.96
C HIS A 375 -3.75 16.57 38.54
N LEU A 376 -2.54 16.95 38.13
CA LEU A 376 -2.25 18.28 37.58
C LEU A 376 -2.96 18.48 36.24
N ALA A 377 -2.92 17.47 35.35
CA ALA A 377 -3.57 17.50 34.06
C ALA A 377 -5.11 17.45 34.14
N ALA A 378 -5.68 16.94 35.24
CA ALA A 378 -7.14 16.95 35.48
C ALA A 378 -7.65 18.33 35.95
N GLY A 379 -6.76 19.28 36.26
CA GLY A 379 -7.12 20.69 36.54
C GLY A 379 -7.61 21.40 35.28
N ARG A 380 -8.83 21.97 35.31
CA ARG A 380 -9.44 22.62 34.13
C ARG A 380 -8.54 23.58 33.35
N PRO A 381 -7.82 24.55 33.95
CA PRO A 381 -7.01 25.49 33.17
C PRO A 381 -5.78 24.84 32.57
N LEU A 382 -5.12 23.92 33.26
CA LEU A 382 -3.93 23.23 32.77
C LEU A 382 -4.31 22.16 31.71
N ALA A 383 -5.41 21.45 31.90
CA ALA A 383 -5.96 20.53 30.92
C ALA A 383 -6.28 21.24 29.59
N ALA A 384 -6.91 22.44 29.68
CA ALA A 384 -7.21 23.23 28.49
C ALA A 384 -5.92 23.70 27.78
N LEU A 385 -4.92 24.19 28.55
CA LEU A 385 -3.63 24.63 27.99
C LEU A 385 -2.90 23.47 27.28
N ILE A 386 -2.80 22.30 27.92
CA ILE A 386 -2.19 21.10 27.34
C ILE A 386 -2.97 20.68 26.09
N GLY A 387 -4.31 20.66 26.15
CA GLY A 387 -5.15 20.32 25.01
C GLY A 387 -4.93 21.26 23.82
N ILE A 388 -4.90 22.57 24.05
CA ILE A 388 -4.62 23.57 23.00
C ILE A 388 -3.22 23.38 22.43
N ALA A 389 -2.21 23.16 23.27
CA ALA A 389 -0.84 22.93 22.83
C ALA A 389 -0.74 21.66 21.98
N CYS A 390 -1.36 20.55 22.40
CA CYS A 390 -1.40 19.31 21.63
C CYS A 390 -2.10 19.51 20.28
N VAL A 391 -3.25 20.17 20.26
CA VAL A 391 -3.97 20.49 19.02
C VAL A 391 -3.11 21.35 18.10
N ALA A 392 -2.44 22.37 18.63
CA ALA A 392 -1.55 23.23 17.84
C ALA A 392 -0.39 22.44 17.20
N VAL A 393 0.26 21.56 17.97
CA VAL A 393 1.33 20.69 17.46
C VAL A 393 0.81 19.73 16.38
N LEU A 394 -0.36 19.11 16.59
CA LEU A 394 -0.95 18.20 15.61
C LEU A 394 -1.37 18.94 14.33
N VAL A 395 -1.94 20.14 14.45
CA VAL A 395 -2.28 20.99 13.30
C VAL A 395 -1.02 21.38 12.54
N PHE A 396 0.03 21.84 13.25
CA PHE A 396 1.30 22.22 12.63
C PHE A 396 1.93 21.05 11.86
N ALA A 397 1.96 19.86 12.47
CA ALA A 397 2.43 18.65 11.82
C ALA A 397 1.55 18.30 10.60
N GLY A 398 0.22 18.37 10.74
CA GLY A 398 -0.72 18.08 9.66
C GLY A 398 -0.63 19.02 8.46
N LEU A 399 -0.20 20.27 8.68
CA LEU A 399 0.00 21.22 7.58
C LEU A 399 1.07 20.77 6.58
N GLN A 400 2.05 19.97 7.00
CA GLN A 400 3.09 19.42 6.13
C GLN A 400 2.50 18.43 5.10
N ALA A 401 1.34 17.83 5.37
CA ALA A 401 0.67 16.95 4.41
C ALA A 401 0.25 17.69 3.12
N ARG A 402 0.23 19.02 3.11
CA ARG A 402 -0.08 19.82 1.91
C ARG A 402 0.96 19.70 0.81
N SER A 403 2.20 19.39 1.16
CA SER A 403 3.30 19.16 0.21
C SER A 403 3.39 17.71 -0.29
N LEU A 404 2.43 16.85 0.06
CA LEU A 404 2.40 15.45 -0.35
C LEU A 404 2.44 15.30 -1.87
N LYS A 405 3.48 14.64 -2.35
CA LYS A 405 3.65 14.24 -3.75
C LYS A 405 3.43 12.74 -3.81
N LEU A 406 2.43 12.33 -4.59
CA LEU A 406 2.13 10.92 -4.82
C LEU A 406 2.79 10.47 -6.13
N GLY A 407 3.47 9.33 -6.09
CA GLY A 407 4.12 8.73 -7.25
C GLY A 407 3.71 7.29 -7.46
N VAL A 408 3.98 6.81 -8.67
CA VAL A 408 3.79 5.41 -9.09
C VAL A 408 5.13 4.81 -9.52
N ASP A 409 6.22 5.55 -9.34
CA ASP A 409 7.55 5.15 -9.80
C ASP A 409 8.05 3.90 -9.04
N VAL A 410 8.29 2.86 -9.83
CA VAL A 410 8.79 1.58 -9.33
C VAL A 410 10.29 1.44 -9.54
N ILE A 411 10.84 2.10 -10.57
CA ILE A 411 12.24 1.91 -10.99
C ILE A 411 13.21 2.66 -10.08
N SER A 412 12.91 3.92 -9.77
CA SER A 412 13.80 4.75 -8.92
C SER A 412 13.83 4.29 -7.46
N GLY A 413 12.75 3.64 -7.00
CA GLY A 413 12.65 3.05 -5.67
C GLY A 413 13.48 1.77 -5.46
N LEU A 414 13.97 1.13 -6.54
CA LEU A 414 14.81 -0.05 -6.44
C LEU A 414 16.23 0.29 -5.91
N PRO A 415 16.95 -0.67 -5.31
CA PRO A 415 18.37 -0.52 -4.97
C PRO A 415 19.20 -0.07 -6.15
N ALA A 416 20.25 0.71 -5.89
CA ALA A 416 21.07 1.34 -6.94
C ALA A 416 21.77 0.34 -7.86
N ASP A 417 22.02 -0.87 -7.38
CA ASP A 417 22.67 -2.01 -8.02
C ASP A 417 21.70 -3.01 -8.65
N SER A 418 20.40 -2.81 -8.53
CA SER A 418 19.40 -3.70 -9.15
C SER A 418 19.46 -3.63 -10.69
N GLY A 419 19.30 -4.79 -11.34
CA GLY A 419 19.41 -4.91 -12.80
C GLY A 419 18.52 -3.92 -13.56
N PRO A 420 17.20 -3.83 -13.28
CA PRO A 420 16.30 -2.89 -13.94
C PRO A 420 16.70 -1.42 -13.76
N ARG A 421 17.20 -1.03 -12.57
CA ARG A 421 17.62 0.36 -12.31
C ARG A 421 18.94 0.69 -12.99
N VAL A 422 19.89 -0.23 -13.01
CA VAL A 422 21.16 -0.08 -13.75
C VAL A 422 20.88 0.09 -15.24
N ALA A 423 20.00 -0.75 -15.81
CA ALA A 423 19.62 -0.65 -17.21
C ALA A 423 18.87 0.66 -17.54
N ALA A 424 17.98 1.12 -16.66
CA ALA A 424 17.26 2.39 -16.82
C ALA A 424 18.24 3.58 -16.83
N ARG A 425 19.23 3.60 -15.91
CA ARG A 425 20.27 4.63 -15.88
C ARG A 425 21.14 4.63 -17.15
N ALA A 426 21.45 3.44 -17.65
CA ALA A 426 22.19 3.32 -18.90
C ALA A 426 21.40 3.85 -20.09
N ALA A 427 20.08 3.59 -20.14
CA ALA A 427 19.20 4.17 -21.14
C ALA A 427 19.12 5.70 -21.04
N ALA A 428 18.98 6.24 -19.82
CA ALA A 428 18.91 7.68 -19.55
C ALA A 428 20.21 8.43 -19.92
N ALA A 429 21.33 7.74 -20.05
CA ALA A 429 22.56 8.35 -20.53
C ALA A 429 22.57 8.62 -22.05
N GLY A 430 21.71 7.98 -22.83
CA GLY A 430 21.60 8.17 -24.28
C GLY A 430 20.26 8.72 -24.75
N PHE A 431 19.24 8.66 -23.91
CA PHE A 431 17.87 9.08 -24.23
C PHE A 431 17.26 9.88 -23.07
N ALA A 432 16.31 10.74 -23.38
CA ALA A 432 15.46 11.33 -22.35
C ALA A 432 14.68 10.23 -21.61
N PRO A 433 14.42 10.40 -20.30
CA PRO A 433 13.76 9.34 -19.48
C PRO A 433 12.45 8.82 -20.05
N GLY A 434 11.65 9.69 -20.68
CA GLY A 434 10.39 9.34 -21.34
C GLY A 434 10.50 8.35 -22.48
N ALA A 435 11.71 8.12 -23.03
CA ALA A 435 11.92 7.13 -24.07
C ALA A 435 11.64 5.69 -23.59
N LEU A 436 11.74 5.44 -22.28
CA LEU A 436 11.39 4.13 -21.69
C LEU A 436 9.88 3.89 -21.58
N ALA A 437 9.07 4.94 -21.54
CA ALA A 437 7.62 4.81 -21.48
C ALA A 437 6.96 6.05 -22.10
N PRO A 438 6.95 6.14 -23.44
CA PRO A 438 6.43 7.32 -24.14
C PRO A 438 4.92 7.50 -23.91
N LEU A 439 4.49 8.75 -23.92
CA LEU A 439 3.09 9.14 -23.88
C LEU A 439 2.51 9.10 -25.29
N GLU A 440 1.35 8.52 -25.46
CA GLU A 440 0.60 8.55 -26.71
C GLU A 440 -0.54 9.57 -26.63
N VAL A 441 -0.59 10.50 -27.58
CA VAL A 441 -1.72 11.41 -27.80
C VAL A 441 -2.43 10.96 -29.07
N ILE A 442 -3.69 10.55 -28.95
CA ILE A 442 -4.50 10.01 -30.04
C ILE A 442 -5.54 11.05 -30.40
N VAL A 443 -5.49 11.56 -31.61
CA VAL A 443 -6.45 12.52 -32.16
C VAL A 443 -7.36 11.77 -33.12
N ARG A 444 -8.68 11.85 -32.93
CA ARG A 444 -9.66 11.08 -33.69
C ARG A 444 -10.83 11.96 -34.14
N ASN A 445 -11.16 11.91 -35.42
CA ASN A 445 -12.40 12.45 -35.95
C ASN A 445 -13.26 11.31 -36.50
N ARG A 446 -14.51 11.22 -36.06
CA ARG A 446 -15.43 10.15 -36.47
C ARG A 446 -16.08 10.41 -37.82
N GLU A 447 -16.15 11.67 -38.25
CA GLU A 447 -16.90 12.08 -39.40
C GLU A 447 -16.05 12.22 -40.66
N SER A 448 -14.84 12.75 -40.54
CA SER A 448 -13.96 13.07 -41.67
C SER A 448 -12.50 12.70 -41.40
N ALA A 449 -11.72 12.58 -42.47
CA ALA A 449 -10.27 12.46 -42.38
C ALA A 449 -9.67 13.74 -41.80
N LEU A 450 -8.63 13.56 -40.99
CA LEU A 450 -7.87 14.65 -40.36
C LEU A 450 -7.03 15.38 -41.42
N PRO A 451 -7.02 16.72 -41.46
CA PRO A 451 -6.26 17.48 -42.44
C PRO A 451 -4.72 17.31 -42.17
N PRO A 452 -3.93 16.92 -43.18
CA PRO A 452 -2.49 16.72 -43.01
C PRO A 452 -1.73 17.95 -42.52
N ALA A 453 -2.12 19.15 -42.97
CA ALA A 453 -1.54 20.41 -42.53
C ALA A 453 -1.79 20.65 -41.02
N GLY A 454 -3.01 20.37 -40.56
CA GLY A 454 -3.35 20.45 -39.12
C GLY A 454 -2.57 19.47 -38.28
N LEU A 455 -2.38 18.22 -38.77
CA LEU A 455 -1.57 17.23 -38.07
C LEU A 455 -0.09 17.68 -37.96
N ALA A 456 0.49 18.21 -39.03
CA ALA A 456 1.86 18.73 -39.02
C ALA A 456 2.02 19.93 -38.08
N GLN A 457 1.03 20.84 -38.07
CA GLN A 457 1.03 21.97 -37.14
C GLN A 457 0.92 21.52 -35.68
N LEU A 458 0.00 20.60 -35.38
CA LEU A 458 -0.14 20.05 -34.03
C LEU A 458 1.14 19.33 -33.58
N GLU A 459 1.78 18.55 -34.47
CA GLU A 459 3.05 17.90 -34.17
C GLU A 459 4.15 18.90 -33.81
N GLN A 460 4.27 20.01 -34.56
CA GLN A 460 5.23 21.06 -34.25
C GLN A 460 4.93 21.74 -32.90
N GLN A 461 3.67 21.98 -32.59
CA GLN A 461 3.26 22.54 -31.31
C GLN A 461 3.57 21.57 -30.14
N LEU A 462 3.33 20.27 -30.32
CA LEU A 462 3.64 19.25 -29.32
C LEU A 462 5.14 19.10 -29.07
N ARG A 463 5.99 19.27 -30.10
CA ARG A 463 7.45 19.26 -29.96
C ARG A 463 8.01 20.41 -29.11
N SER A 464 7.29 21.53 -29.05
CA SER A 464 7.67 22.72 -28.29
C SER A 464 7.06 22.79 -26.89
N GLN A 465 6.31 21.75 -26.46
CA GLN A 465 5.69 21.74 -25.15
C GLN A 465 6.72 21.58 -24.03
N PRO A 466 6.64 22.40 -22.98
CA PRO A 466 7.48 22.22 -21.78
C PRO A 466 7.24 20.83 -21.14
N GLY A 467 8.31 20.22 -20.60
CA GLY A 467 8.26 18.90 -19.97
C GLY A 467 8.38 17.73 -20.93
N TYR A 468 8.55 18.03 -22.25
CA TYR A 468 8.74 17.01 -23.26
C TYR A 468 10.03 17.27 -24.08
N ALA A 469 10.89 16.27 -24.14
CA ALA A 469 12.16 16.31 -24.89
C ALA A 469 11.93 16.17 -26.41
N GLY A 470 10.74 15.73 -26.83
CA GLY A 470 10.39 15.60 -28.23
C GLY A 470 9.05 14.95 -28.47
N ALA A 471 8.56 15.11 -29.69
CA ALA A 471 7.33 14.45 -30.17
C ALA A 471 7.56 13.92 -31.58
N VAL A 472 6.96 12.76 -31.88
CA VAL A 472 6.98 12.12 -33.20
C VAL A 472 5.54 11.84 -33.60
N GLY A 473 5.20 12.10 -34.86
CA GLY A 473 3.85 11.95 -35.34
C GLY A 473 3.72 11.69 -36.84
N PRO A 474 2.54 11.93 -37.44
CA PRO A 474 2.27 11.63 -38.84
C PRO A 474 3.16 12.34 -39.86
N ALA A 475 3.78 13.48 -39.52
CA ALA A 475 4.68 14.21 -40.43
C ALA A 475 6.01 13.48 -40.65
N GLU A 476 6.43 12.63 -39.70
CA GLU A 476 7.64 11.79 -39.80
C GLU A 476 7.31 10.40 -40.32
N GLN A 477 6.74 10.30 -41.52
CA GLN A 477 6.50 9.00 -42.13
C GLN A 477 7.80 8.26 -42.39
N VAL A 478 7.92 7.04 -41.84
CA VAL A 478 9.02 6.12 -42.17
C VAL A 478 8.84 5.65 -43.62
N LYS A 479 9.56 6.27 -44.55
CA LYS A 479 9.50 5.93 -45.97
C LYS A 479 9.90 4.44 -46.15
N GLY A 480 9.06 3.68 -46.83
CA GLY A 480 9.37 2.31 -47.21
C GLY A 480 8.80 1.20 -46.30
N THR A 481 7.96 1.51 -45.32
CA THR A 481 7.24 0.51 -44.51
C THR A 481 5.76 0.46 -44.88
N SER A 482 5.21 -0.77 -44.96
CA SER A 482 3.76 -0.99 -45.13
C SER A 482 2.96 -0.69 -43.86
N VAL A 483 3.62 -0.42 -42.75
CA VAL A 483 3.02 -0.10 -41.45
C VAL A 483 2.96 1.43 -41.32
N GLN A 484 1.78 1.97 -41.14
CA GLN A 484 1.55 3.39 -40.81
C GLN A 484 1.32 3.52 -39.31
N PRO A 485 2.38 3.66 -38.48
CA PRO A 485 2.27 3.62 -37.03
C PRO A 485 1.61 4.87 -36.43
N PHE A 486 1.48 5.95 -37.20
CA PHE A 486 1.04 7.25 -36.70
C PHE A 486 -0.31 7.73 -37.32
N LEU A 487 -0.75 7.14 -38.42
CA LEU A 487 -2.00 7.54 -39.08
C LEU A 487 -2.75 6.28 -39.52
N THR A 488 -4.06 6.24 -39.27
CA THR A 488 -4.91 5.13 -39.76
C THR A 488 -5.11 5.23 -41.27
N ARG A 489 -5.39 4.09 -41.92
CA ARG A 489 -5.55 4.02 -43.41
C ARG A 489 -6.68 4.91 -43.93
N ASP A 490 -7.72 5.15 -43.14
CA ASP A 490 -8.83 6.03 -43.45
C ASP A 490 -8.56 7.51 -43.10
N GLY A 491 -7.38 7.82 -42.55
CA GLY A 491 -6.97 9.16 -42.15
C GLY A 491 -7.78 9.76 -40.98
N ARG A 492 -8.66 8.98 -40.33
CA ARG A 492 -9.55 9.46 -39.29
C ARG A 492 -8.99 9.48 -37.90
N ALA A 493 -7.87 8.77 -37.65
CA ALA A 493 -7.18 8.81 -36.38
C ALA A 493 -5.66 8.97 -36.61
N ALA A 494 -5.07 9.84 -35.80
CA ALA A 494 -3.63 10.09 -35.78
C ALA A 494 -3.09 9.89 -34.36
N ARG A 495 -1.86 9.37 -34.25
CA ARG A 495 -1.14 9.17 -33.01
C ARG A 495 0.14 9.99 -33.00
N PHE A 496 0.33 10.72 -31.90
CA PHE A 496 1.57 11.41 -31.59
C PHE A 496 2.22 10.72 -30.40
N VAL A 497 3.51 10.48 -30.46
CA VAL A 497 4.31 9.86 -29.41
C VAL A 497 5.20 10.93 -28.81
N LEU A 498 4.96 11.28 -27.56
CA LEU A 498 5.70 12.30 -26.82
C LEU A 498 6.65 11.62 -25.83
N VAL A 499 7.87 12.14 -25.78
CA VAL A 499 8.90 11.67 -24.87
C VAL A 499 9.09 12.71 -23.76
N SER A 500 8.75 12.37 -22.52
CA SER A 500 8.94 13.25 -21.37
C SER A 500 10.43 13.47 -21.10
N ASP A 501 10.81 14.66 -20.63
CA ASP A 501 12.16 14.98 -20.16
C ASP A 501 12.42 14.53 -18.71
N THR A 502 11.35 14.13 -18.00
CA THR A 502 11.39 13.55 -16.66
C THR A 502 10.96 12.08 -16.69
N ASP A 503 11.12 11.37 -15.55
CA ASP A 503 10.64 10.00 -15.43
C ASP A 503 9.12 9.93 -15.67
N PRO A 504 8.63 9.08 -16.59
CA PRO A 504 7.23 9.00 -16.99
C PRO A 504 6.25 8.68 -15.86
N LEU A 505 6.71 8.03 -14.79
CA LEU A 505 5.91 7.65 -13.64
C LEU A 505 6.05 8.64 -12.47
N SER A 506 6.86 9.68 -12.63
CA SER A 506 7.07 10.72 -11.62
C SER A 506 5.87 11.66 -11.48
N PRO A 507 5.71 12.30 -10.31
CA PRO A 507 4.70 13.35 -10.13
C PRO A 507 4.88 14.54 -11.07
N ALA A 508 6.11 14.78 -11.57
CA ALA A 508 6.39 15.83 -12.54
C ALA A 508 5.74 15.51 -13.89
N ALA A 509 5.98 14.31 -14.44
CA ALA A 509 5.41 13.89 -15.71
C ALA A 509 3.86 13.86 -15.66
N VAL A 510 3.26 13.46 -14.53
CA VAL A 510 1.80 13.49 -14.34
C VAL A 510 1.28 14.93 -14.38
N ARG A 511 1.98 15.90 -13.76
CA ARG A 511 1.61 17.32 -13.84
C ARG A 511 1.76 17.88 -15.24
N ASP A 512 2.85 17.55 -15.95
CA ASP A 512 3.08 18.01 -17.33
C ASP A 512 2.00 17.49 -18.27
N LEU A 513 1.55 16.22 -18.07
CA LEU A 513 0.41 15.67 -18.78
C LEU A 513 -0.89 16.45 -18.48
N ALA A 514 -1.15 16.78 -17.22
CA ALA A 514 -2.33 17.57 -16.86
C ALA A 514 -2.30 18.98 -17.50
N HIS A 515 -1.13 19.62 -17.55
CA HIS A 515 -0.93 20.89 -18.24
C HIS A 515 -1.17 20.75 -19.75
N LEU A 516 -0.62 19.71 -20.38
CA LEU A 516 -0.86 19.43 -21.79
C LEU A 516 -2.34 19.22 -22.09
N GLN A 517 -3.04 18.43 -21.25
CA GLN A 517 -4.48 18.19 -21.38
C GLN A 517 -5.29 19.50 -21.31
N ALA A 518 -4.92 20.41 -20.41
CA ALA A 518 -5.58 21.70 -20.27
C ALA A 518 -5.38 22.62 -21.51
N GLN A 519 -4.22 22.53 -22.15
CA GLN A 519 -3.89 23.34 -23.34
C GLN A 519 -4.38 22.72 -24.65
N MET A 520 -4.62 21.41 -24.68
CA MET A 520 -4.92 20.64 -25.89
C MET A 520 -6.11 21.19 -26.71
N PRO A 521 -7.23 21.67 -26.12
CA PRO A 521 -8.32 22.26 -26.90
C PRO A 521 -7.88 23.48 -27.72
N GLY A 522 -6.99 24.31 -27.16
CA GLY A 522 -6.41 25.46 -27.85
C GLY A 522 -5.46 25.05 -28.97
N LEU A 523 -4.58 24.06 -28.69
CA LEU A 523 -3.63 23.53 -29.68
C LEU A 523 -4.35 22.87 -30.85
N ALA A 524 -5.32 22.00 -30.57
CA ALA A 524 -6.11 21.35 -31.59
C ALA A 524 -6.96 22.36 -32.39
N GLY A 525 -7.54 23.37 -31.72
CA GLY A 525 -8.31 24.44 -32.37
C GLY A 525 -7.45 25.24 -33.33
N SER A 526 -6.26 25.67 -32.94
CA SER A 526 -5.32 26.43 -33.79
C SER A 526 -4.81 25.60 -34.98
N ALA A 527 -4.71 24.28 -34.83
CA ALA A 527 -4.35 23.35 -35.89
C ALA A 527 -5.53 22.97 -36.83
N GLY A 528 -6.71 23.55 -36.64
CA GLY A 528 -7.89 23.18 -37.43
C GLY A 528 -8.48 21.79 -37.08
N LEU A 529 -8.15 21.26 -35.90
CA LEU A 529 -8.59 19.96 -35.42
C LEU A 529 -9.62 20.06 -34.26
N GLY A 530 -10.23 21.23 -34.06
CA GLY A 530 -11.11 21.52 -32.92
C GLY A 530 -12.37 20.64 -32.79
N GLY A 531 -12.75 19.90 -33.84
CA GLY A 531 -13.84 18.90 -33.80
C GLY A 531 -13.39 17.48 -33.50
N ALA A 532 -12.09 17.24 -33.31
CA ALA A 532 -11.56 15.91 -33.03
C ALA A 532 -11.53 15.61 -31.53
N SER A 533 -11.79 14.36 -31.16
CA SER A 533 -11.57 13.88 -29.80
C SER A 533 -10.10 13.59 -29.59
N VAL A 534 -9.59 13.92 -28.39
CA VAL A 534 -8.20 13.65 -27.99
C VAL A 534 -8.19 12.70 -26.80
N GLU A 535 -7.43 11.63 -26.93
CA GLU A 535 -7.26 10.59 -25.92
C GLU A 535 -5.77 10.43 -25.59
N TYR A 536 -5.48 10.02 -24.35
CA TYR A 536 -4.11 9.88 -23.85
C TYR A 536 -3.87 8.45 -23.37
N ALA A 537 -2.82 7.82 -23.90
CA ALA A 537 -2.42 6.47 -23.54
C ALA A 537 -0.93 6.42 -23.16
N GLY A 538 -0.49 5.29 -22.61
CA GLY A 538 0.87 5.11 -22.12
C GLY A 538 0.96 5.17 -20.59
N GLN A 539 2.15 4.88 -20.06
CA GLN A 539 2.36 4.69 -18.63
C GLN A 539 2.06 5.95 -17.79
N THR A 540 2.40 7.14 -18.30
CA THR A 540 2.11 8.41 -17.62
C THR A 540 0.61 8.66 -17.50
N ALA A 541 -0.18 8.35 -18.54
CA ALA A 541 -1.63 8.49 -18.50
C ALA A 541 -2.28 7.46 -17.55
N LEU A 542 -1.73 6.25 -17.47
CA LEU A 542 -2.16 5.25 -16.51
C LEU A 542 -1.83 5.67 -15.08
N ALA A 543 -0.62 6.21 -14.84
CA ALA A 543 -0.22 6.75 -13.54
C ALA A 543 -1.12 7.92 -13.11
N GLN A 544 -1.43 8.85 -14.02
CA GLN A 544 -2.39 9.92 -13.78
C GLN A 544 -3.75 9.35 -13.39
N SER A 545 -4.28 8.38 -14.15
CA SER A 545 -5.57 7.75 -13.84
C SER A 545 -5.59 7.09 -12.46
N ALA A 546 -4.47 6.50 -12.00
CA ALA A 546 -4.36 5.92 -10.67
C ALA A 546 -4.37 7.01 -9.59
N VAL A 547 -3.61 8.09 -9.77
CA VAL A 547 -3.55 9.23 -8.83
C VAL A 547 -4.90 9.94 -8.75
N ASP A 548 -5.55 10.17 -9.89
CA ASP A 548 -6.88 10.83 -9.95
C ASP A 548 -7.96 9.97 -9.28
N ALA A 549 -7.93 8.66 -9.50
CA ALA A 549 -8.87 7.74 -8.85
C ALA A 549 -8.68 7.71 -7.32
N VAL A 550 -7.42 7.68 -6.85
CA VAL A 550 -7.12 7.76 -5.41
C VAL A 550 -7.61 9.09 -4.83
N SER A 551 -7.28 10.19 -5.48
CA SER A 551 -7.66 11.53 -5.02
C SER A 551 -9.18 11.74 -5.05
N GLY A 552 -9.85 11.25 -6.08
CA GLY A 552 -11.32 11.31 -6.22
C GLY A 552 -12.06 10.43 -5.21
N ASP A 553 -11.48 9.29 -4.84
CA ASP A 553 -12.07 8.38 -3.87
C ASP A 553 -11.71 8.73 -2.42
N ALA A 554 -10.66 9.52 -2.19
CA ALA A 554 -10.16 9.84 -0.85
C ALA A 554 -11.24 10.36 0.08
N LEU A 555 -12.04 11.32 -0.38
CA LEU A 555 -13.13 11.89 0.41
C LEU A 555 -14.24 10.87 0.68
N LYS A 556 -14.62 10.07 -0.32
CA LYS A 556 -15.66 9.03 -0.19
C LYS A 556 -15.23 7.96 0.82
N ILE A 557 -13.99 7.49 0.72
CA ILE A 557 -13.42 6.49 1.63
C ILE A 557 -13.32 7.08 3.04
N ALA A 558 -12.80 8.30 3.19
CA ALA A 558 -12.69 8.95 4.48
C ALA A 558 -14.07 9.10 5.15
N LEU A 559 -15.08 9.59 4.42
CA LEU A 559 -16.44 9.73 4.95
C LEU A 559 -17.05 8.37 5.30
N ALA A 560 -16.86 7.33 4.49
CA ALA A 560 -17.37 6.00 4.76
C ALA A 560 -16.73 5.41 6.04
N VAL A 561 -15.40 5.49 6.17
CA VAL A 561 -14.67 5.02 7.36
C VAL A 561 -15.10 5.79 8.61
N LEU A 562 -15.16 7.12 8.53
CA LEU A 562 -15.57 7.97 9.66
C LEU A 562 -17.02 7.71 10.07
N LEU A 563 -17.92 7.53 9.11
CA LEU A 563 -19.34 7.22 9.38
C LEU A 563 -19.47 5.85 10.06
N VAL A 564 -18.82 4.81 9.56
CA VAL A 564 -18.83 3.47 10.16
C VAL A 564 -18.29 3.54 11.59
N ASN A 565 -17.14 4.20 11.81
CA ASN A 565 -16.57 4.37 13.14
C ASN A 565 -17.52 5.13 14.07
N LEU A 566 -18.09 6.26 13.61
CA LEU A 566 -19.01 7.08 14.40
C LEU A 566 -20.22 6.28 14.84
N VAL A 567 -20.86 5.57 13.90
CA VAL A 567 -22.08 4.78 14.18
C VAL A 567 -21.77 3.66 15.19
N LEU A 568 -20.70 2.91 14.96
CA LEU A 568 -20.34 1.80 15.84
C LEU A 568 -19.92 2.27 17.23
N MET A 569 -19.10 3.34 17.31
CA MET A 569 -18.73 3.93 18.60
C MET A 569 -19.94 4.52 19.33
N ALA A 570 -20.85 5.21 18.62
CA ALA A 570 -22.07 5.77 19.21
C ALA A 570 -23.01 4.67 19.75
N LEU A 571 -23.15 3.55 19.02
CA LEU A 571 -23.90 2.38 19.46
C LEU A 571 -23.29 1.75 20.71
N PHE A 572 -21.97 1.60 20.73
CA PHE A 572 -21.25 1.02 21.85
C PHE A 572 -21.29 1.92 23.09
N MET A 573 -20.97 3.20 22.93
CA MET A 573 -20.92 4.17 24.04
C MET A 573 -22.30 4.70 24.43
N ARG A 574 -23.34 4.44 23.60
CA ARG A 574 -24.69 5.00 23.78
C ARG A 574 -24.69 6.52 24.00
N ALA A 575 -23.77 7.18 23.37
CA ALA A 575 -23.57 8.62 23.40
C ALA A 575 -23.16 9.08 21.99
N LEU A 576 -23.43 10.32 21.63
CA LEU A 576 -23.04 10.86 20.32
C LEU A 576 -21.88 11.86 20.45
N LEU A 577 -21.86 12.66 21.51
CA LEU A 577 -20.86 13.73 21.67
C LEU A 577 -19.45 13.17 21.90
N ALA A 578 -19.29 12.14 22.74
CA ALA A 578 -18.00 11.54 23.02
C ALA A 578 -17.36 10.90 21.75
N PRO A 579 -18.04 10.06 20.97
CA PRO A 579 -17.54 9.56 19.69
C PRO A 579 -17.15 10.66 18.70
N LEU A 580 -17.92 11.74 18.59
CA LEU A 580 -17.60 12.86 17.71
C LEU A 580 -16.28 13.54 18.09
N VAL A 581 -16.08 13.81 19.39
CA VAL A 581 -14.82 14.41 19.87
C VAL A 581 -13.63 13.48 19.64
N LEU A 582 -13.79 12.19 19.97
CA LEU A 582 -12.74 11.18 19.76
C LEU A 582 -12.39 11.04 18.29
N LEU A 583 -13.40 11.03 17.42
CA LEU A 583 -13.21 10.94 15.98
C LEU A 583 -12.51 12.18 15.41
N ALA A 584 -12.86 13.37 15.89
CA ALA A 584 -12.18 14.61 15.51
C ALA A 584 -10.69 14.59 15.89
N VAL A 585 -10.36 14.09 17.09
CA VAL A 585 -8.98 13.90 17.53
C VAL A 585 -8.26 12.86 16.67
N ASN A 586 -8.93 11.76 16.32
CA ASN A 586 -8.35 10.75 15.42
C ASN A 586 -8.03 11.30 14.04
N VAL A 587 -8.93 12.07 13.42
CA VAL A 587 -8.70 12.74 12.14
C VAL A 587 -7.50 13.67 12.22
N LEU A 588 -7.41 14.45 13.28
CA LEU A 588 -6.28 15.36 13.50
C LEU A 588 -4.96 14.58 13.66
N SER A 589 -4.98 13.47 14.39
CA SER A 589 -3.81 12.60 14.58
C SER A 589 -3.36 11.98 13.27
N VAL A 590 -4.29 11.53 12.42
CA VAL A 590 -3.99 10.99 11.08
C VAL A 590 -3.38 12.07 10.19
N ALA A 591 -3.95 13.27 10.18
CA ALA A 591 -3.39 14.39 9.43
C ALA A 591 -1.95 14.73 9.89
N ALA A 592 -1.72 14.75 11.20
CA ALA A 592 -0.39 14.96 11.77
C ALA A 592 0.60 13.84 11.38
N THR A 593 0.18 12.59 11.43
CA THR A 593 1.01 11.44 11.04
C THR A 593 1.37 11.51 9.57
N LEU A 594 0.40 11.81 8.69
CA LEU A 594 0.66 12.00 7.26
C LEU A 594 1.64 13.15 7.02
N GLY A 595 1.45 14.29 7.71
CA GLY A 595 2.35 15.42 7.58
C GLY A 595 3.77 15.13 8.06
N LEU A 596 3.93 14.43 9.18
CA LEU A 596 5.23 13.95 9.65
C LEU A 596 5.88 12.95 8.70
N THR A 597 5.08 12.08 8.09
CA THR A 597 5.56 11.14 7.08
C THR A 597 6.09 11.89 5.86
N VAL A 598 5.36 12.89 5.37
CA VAL A 598 5.80 13.74 4.24
C VAL A 598 7.09 14.46 4.61
N TRP A 599 7.11 15.14 5.74
CA TRP A 599 8.31 15.85 6.22
C TRP A 599 9.53 14.92 6.32
N PHE A 600 9.36 13.74 6.94
CA PHE A 600 10.48 12.82 7.12
C PHE A 600 10.99 12.22 5.81
N PHE A 601 10.09 11.70 4.97
CA PHE A 601 10.50 11.02 3.75
C PHE A 601 10.85 11.99 2.63
N GLN A 602 10.07 13.04 2.40
CA GLN A 602 10.31 13.95 1.26
C GLN A 602 11.29 15.06 1.60
N ASP A 603 11.21 15.67 2.79
CA ASP A 603 12.05 16.82 3.12
C ASP A 603 13.37 16.42 3.80
N VAL A 604 13.37 15.41 4.72
CA VAL A 604 14.59 15.00 5.44
C VAL A 604 15.38 13.96 4.63
N LEU A 605 14.73 12.91 4.12
CA LEU A 605 15.39 11.85 3.36
C LEU A 605 15.50 12.16 1.86
N GLY A 606 14.81 13.19 1.35
CA GLY A 606 14.90 13.63 -0.04
C GLY A 606 14.26 12.69 -1.06
N TYR A 607 13.31 11.83 -0.65
CA TYR A 607 12.57 11.02 -1.61
C TYR A 607 11.67 11.91 -2.48
N PRO A 608 11.59 11.68 -3.81
CA PRO A 608 10.83 12.53 -4.72
C PRO A 608 9.31 12.45 -4.48
N ASP A 609 8.82 11.31 -4.00
CA ASP A 609 7.41 11.04 -3.78
C ASP A 609 7.18 9.93 -2.74
N ILE A 610 5.90 9.73 -2.41
CA ILE A 610 5.40 8.60 -1.60
C ILE A 610 4.47 7.78 -2.50
N THR A 611 4.63 6.47 -2.47
CA THR A 611 3.79 5.55 -3.25
C THR A 611 2.31 5.82 -2.98
N TYR A 612 1.52 6.03 -4.03
CA TYR A 612 0.16 6.58 -4.03
C TYR A 612 -0.83 5.90 -3.07
N TYR A 613 -0.72 4.58 -2.83
CA TYR A 613 -1.64 3.86 -1.94
C TYR A 613 -1.26 3.94 -0.46
N VAL A 614 0.00 4.22 -0.11
CA VAL A 614 0.53 4.19 1.27
C VAL A 614 -0.17 5.19 2.19
N PRO A 615 -0.33 6.47 1.83
CA PRO A 615 -1.01 7.44 2.69
C PRO A 615 -2.45 7.05 3.00
N PHE A 616 -3.16 6.49 2.03
CA PHE A 616 -4.57 6.11 2.19
C PHE A 616 -4.74 4.85 3.02
N ALA A 617 -3.96 3.81 2.72
CA ALA A 617 -3.97 2.59 3.53
C ALA A 617 -3.57 2.90 4.98
N GLY A 618 -2.52 3.71 5.17
CA GLY A 618 -2.07 4.15 6.48
C GLY A 618 -3.12 4.97 7.23
N ALA A 619 -3.79 5.92 6.56
CA ALA A 619 -4.85 6.72 7.17
C ALA A 619 -6.03 5.86 7.66
N VAL A 620 -6.49 4.92 6.84
CA VAL A 620 -7.60 4.03 7.21
C VAL A 620 -7.20 3.10 8.36
N LEU A 621 -5.99 2.54 8.32
CA LEU A 621 -5.46 1.73 9.42
C LEU A 621 -5.38 2.55 10.72
N LEU A 622 -4.85 3.77 10.67
CA LEU A 622 -4.71 4.64 11.85
C LEU A 622 -6.06 5.04 12.45
N VAL A 623 -7.04 5.47 11.62
CA VAL A 623 -8.40 5.79 12.10
C VAL A 623 -9.03 4.59 12.78
N SER A 624 -8.91 3.43 12.14
CA SER A 624 -9.55 2.21 12.62
C SER A 624 -8.90 1.69 13.89
N LEU A 625 -7.57 1.66 13.95
CA LEU A 625 -6.80 1.16 15.10
C LEU A 625 -6.92 2.09 16.33
N SER A 626 -6.92 3.42 16.13
CA SER A 626 -7.04 4.36 17.26
C SER A 626 -8.43 4.32 17.92
N SER A 627 -9.45 3.84 17.23
CA SER A 627 -10.81 3.69 17.78
C SER A 627 -10.88 2.66 18.91
N ASP A 628 -10.10 1.58 18.84
CA ASP A 628 -10.07 0.51 19.85
C ASP A 628 -9.53 1.02 21.19
N TYR A 629 -8.45 1.79 21.15
CA TYR A 629 -7.86 2.40 22.35
C TYR A 629 -8.81 3.40 23.00
N ASN A 630 -9.53 4.19 22.20
CA ASN A 630 -10.52 5.14 22.70
C ASN A 630 -11.66 4.44 23.42
N VAL A 631 -12.18 3.33 22.87
CA VAL A 631 -13.21 2.52 23.50
C VAL A 631 -12.73 1.95 24.83
N LEU A 632 -11.49 1.47 24.90
CA LEU A 632 -10.91 0.92 26.13
C LEU A 632 -10.78 1.99 27.23
N ILE A 633 -10.18 3.13 26.89
CA ILE A 633 -9.90 4.21 27.86
C ILE A 633 -11.23 4.76 28.39
N VAL A 634 -12.14 5.11 27.51
CA VAL A 634 -13.44 5.69 27.91
C VAL A 634 -14.31 4.66 28.63
N GLY A 635 -14.26 3.38 28.23
CA GLY A 635 -14.97 2.32 28.93
C GLY A 635 -14.51 2.16 30.38
N LYS A 636 -13.19 2.21 30.65
CA LYS A 636 -12.63 2.16 32.01
C LYS A 636 -12.98 3.42 32.82
N ILE A 637 -12.88 4.60 32.21
CA ILE A 637 -13.27 5.87 32.88
C ILE A 637 -14.75 5.84 33.25
N TRP A 638 -15.60 5.34 32.39
CA TRP A 638 -17.05 5.28 32.61
C TRP A 638 -17.42 4.30 33.72
N ALA A 639 -16.80 3.12 33.75
CA ALA A 639 -17.00 2.13 34.79
C ALA A 639 -16.63 2.66 36.19
N GLU A 640 -15.57 3.45 36.30
CA GLU A 640 -15.16 4.10 37.56
C GLU A 640 -16.02 5.33 37.88
N GLY A 641 -16.53 6.04 36.88
CA GLY A 641 -17.36 7.25 37.01
C GLY A 641 -18.79 6.98 37.51
N GLU A 642 -19.28 5.72 37.48
CA GLU A 642 -20.57 5.37 38.07
C GLU A 642 -20.60 5.57 39.60
N ASN A 643 -19.46 5.42 40.28
CA ASN A 643 -19.37 5.43 41.73
C ASN A 643 -18.52 6.60 42.31
N ARG A 644 -17.93 7.47 41.46
CA ARG A 644 -17.03 8.56 41.87
C ARG A 644 -17.22 9.79 40.98
N PRO A 645 -16.85 10.99 41.47
CA PRO A 645 -16.80 12.18 40.62
C PRO A 645 -15.93 11.93 39.38
N MET A 646 -16.36 12.41 38.22
CA MET A 646 -15.68 12.17 36.93
C MET A 646 -14.20 12.55 36.94
N ARG A 647 -13.82 13.62 37.67
CA ARG A 647 -12.43 14.05 37.84
C ARG A 647 -11.56 12.97 38.50
N ASP A 648 -12.08 12.35 39.55
CA ASP A 648 -11.37 11.31 40.29
C ASP A 648 -11.35 10.00 39.50
N ALA A 649 -12.43 9.70 38.77
CA ALA A 649 -12.47 8.58 37.84
C ALA A 649 -11.42 8.73 36.74
N ILE A 650 -11.26 9.90 36.13
CA ILE A 650 -10.22 10.16 35.14
C ILE A 650 -8.82 10.03 35.76
N ALA A 651 -8.60 10.63 36.93
CA ALA A 651 -7.30 10.59 37.62
C ALA A 651 -6.88 9.16 38.02
N SER A 652 -7.83 8.28 38.30
CA SER A 652 -7.55 6.87 38.65
C SER A 652 -7.49 5.95 37.43
N ALA A 653 -8.39 6.09 36.47
CA ALA A 653 -8.51 5.20 35.31
C ALA A 653 -7.44 5.47 34.23
N ALA A 654 -7.14 6.74 33.94
CA ALA A 654 -6.20 7.11 32.89
C ALA A 654 -4.77 6.54 33.08
N PRO A 655 -4.16 6.61 34.27
CA PRO A 655 -2.84 5.99 34.49
C PRO A 655 -2.84 4.46 34.43
N ARG A 656 -3.99 3.81 34.73
CA ARG A 656 -4.12 2.35 34.61
C ARG A 656 -4.33 1.94 33.16
N ALA A 657 -5.14 2.68 32.41
CA ALA A 657 -5.35 2.44 30.99
C ALA A 657 -4.08 2.69 30.16
N SER A 658 -3.27 3.71 30.54
CA SER A 658 -2.01 4.01 29.85
C SER A 658 -0.85 3.05 30.17
N ARG A 659 -0.99 2.15 31.16
CA ARG A 659 -0.01 1.10 31.49
C ARG A 659 -0.33 -0.23 30.81
N ALA A 660 -1.53 -0.40 30.32
CA ALA A 660 -1.94 -1.49 29.45
C ALA A 660 -1.64 -1.16 27.99
#